data_2d866093c10189c7cb41b7ae06bc08c3
#
_entry.id   2d866093c10189c7cb41b7ae06bc08c3
#
_cell.length_a   1.000
_cell.length_b   1.000
_cell.length_c   1.000
_cell.angle_alpha   90.00
_cell.angle_beta   90.00
_cell.angle_gamma   90.00
#
_symmetry.space_group_name_H-M   'P 1'
#
loop_
_entity.id
_entity.type
_entity.pdbx_description
1 polymer ?
#
loop_
_entity_poly.entity_id
_entity_poly.type
_entity_poly.pdbx_seq_one_letter_code
_entity_poly.pdbx_strand_id
1 'polypeptide(L)'
;MRSLTKLFLTIVAVLCFGLSARAQYDKDVFMFRGRNALSEGHLSEAVSHFNILAQLDSTDYWTFFYRGIAKYNLGDIRGARTDFNTAVRLNPIFTSGYHYRAITSSRFGDYEDALKDLEKAISLRPGSAGLYFTRGVTYFLSQQFEPAVKDFDKYIRQEPRDPSAYLNRGASYLFLGDTLKAVSDYNQAIKIDRFEPEGYIRRGRLLATQGDYEGAIKDMNKAIELDSTNTLAYFNRAILHSEQSHLNEAMADLNTVLRHEPGNALTLYNRSLIHAQVGDFPAALSDMDRVININPNNVLAYFNRAGFFLEMGRWDDALADYNKAIELYPDFAKAYMNRAYAELQLGMNRASREDYKTGRRKVAEYRAKNAAGEAEFADTTKKYSSLLTLDAEFAKHDFEDEMLQHRDVDINLKPLYKFVLTSDRDRVNYALERRYENPLLDRFFASLPLPVTVTSDATSVPKPAQEELDRVLYGGMEEGPSREFLLALSEIDQKQYNAAQSHYDRAIEGEGDRYELFYRAFYYMNRAVLRAEMIDFIASIESNVQTLTMDDKGNTRARVREQVTSHYDYSEALADMEQAAAIQPALPYIQFNLGNLYCLSSQLVNAIECYGKAIAQYPYMGDAYFNRGLVLIYLKDKEKGCIDLSRAGELGLEDAYNVISRYCEEERR
;
A
#
# COMPACT_ATOMS: atom_id res chain seq x y z
N MET A 1 -55.56 -39.23 26.07
CA MET A 1 -54.41 -38.78 26.85
C MET A 1 -53.05 -38.98 26.16
N ARG A 2 -52.70 -40.19 25.67
CA ARG A 2 -51.37 -40.43 25.01
C ARG A 2 -51.08 -39.60 23.74
N SER A 3 -52.10 -39.15 23.01
CA SER A 3 -51.90 -38.32 21.80
C SER A 3 -51.63 -36.86 22.14
N LEU A 4 -52.29 -36.31 23.15
CA LEU A 4 -52.05 -34.95 23.64
C LEU A 4 -50.68 -34.77 24.30
N THR A 5 -50.19 -35.81 25.00
CA THR A 5 -48.85 -35.80 25.61
C THR A 5 -47.75 -35.83 24.54
N LYS A 6 -47.95 -36.56 23.44
CA LYS A 6 -47.01 -36.59 22.31
C LYS A 6 -46.97 -35.23 21.60
N LEU A 7 -48.14 -34.62 21.37
CA LEU A 7 -48.21 -33.27 20.75
C LEU A 7 -47.56 -32.21 21.64
N PHE A 8 -47.78 -32.27 22.94
CA PHE A 8 -47.14 -31.33 23.89
C PHE A 8 -45.61 -31.51 23.94
N LEU A 9 -45.11 -32.77 23.96
CA LEU A 9 -43.68 -33.07 23.89
C LEU A 9 -43.04 -32.61 22.58
N THR A 10 -43.75 -32.74 21.46
CA THR A 10 -43.24 -32.25 20.16
C THR A 10 -43.20 -30.72 20.12
N ILE A 11 -44.19 -30.02 20.64
CA ILE A 11 -44.22 -28.57 20.75
C ILE A 11 -43.12 -28.06 21.70
N VAL A 12 -42.90 -28.71 22.82
CA VAL A 12 -41.81 -28.38 23.76
C VAL A 12 -40.44 -28.63 23.11
N ALA A 13 -40.26 -29.73 22.39
CA ALA A 13 -39.01 -30.01 21.64
C ALA A 13 -38.77 -28.96 20.57
N VAL A 14 -39.78 -28.58 19.78
CA VAL A 14 -39.66 -27.51 18.73
C VAL A 14 -39.36 -26.16 19.35
N LEU A 15 -39.99 -25.85 20.52
CA LEU A 15 -39.68 -24.63 21.26
C LEU A 15 -38.28 -24.64 21.87
N CYS A 16 -37.82 -25.78 22.42
CA CYS A 16 -36.44 -25.90 22.93
C CYS A 16 -35.39 -25.85 21.82
N PHE A 17 -35.64 -26.45 20.65
CA PHE A 17 -34.76 -26.31 19.48
C PHE A 17 -34.78 -24.90 18.88
N GLY A 18 -35.93 -24.23 18.89
CA GLY A 18 -36.05 -22.86 18.45
C GLY A 18 -35.35 -21.84 19.38
N LEU A 19 -35.23 -22.15 20.66
CA LEU A 19 -34.54 -21.31 21.65
C LEU A 19 -33.02 -21.55 21.64
N SER A 20 -32.56 -22.78 21.37
CA SER A 20 -31.14 -23.10 21.28
C SER A 20 -30.47 -22.51 20.01
N ALA A 21 -31.22 -22.26 18.94
CA ALA A 21 -30.69 -21.66 17.74
C ALA A 21 -30.45 -20.12 17.88
N ARG A 22 -31.03 -19.47 18.89
CA ARG A 22 -30.79 -18.02 19.16
C ARG A 22 -29.64 -17.75 20.12
N ALA A 23 -29.08 -18.76 20.79
CA ALA A 23 -28.03 -18.58 21.80
C ALA A 23 -26.61 -18.46 21.25
N GLN A 24 -26.43 -18.46 19.93
CA GLN A 24 -25.11 -18.67 19.34
C GLN A 24 -24.33 -17.38 19.10
N TYR A 25 -24.97 -16.20 19.17
CA TYR A 25 -24.32 -14.91 18.88
C TYR A 25 -24.68 -13.83 19.89
N ASP A 26 -23.91 -13.79 20.97
CA ASP A 26 -24.00 -12.72 21.96
C ASP A 26 -23.19 -11.50 21.46
N LYS A 27 -23.88 -10.40 21.15
CA LYS A 27 -23.28 -9.14 20.68
C LYS A 27 -22.25 -8.60 21.67
N ASP A 28 -22.52 -8.73 22.97
CA ASP A 28 -21.64 -8.21 24.01
C ASP A 28 -20.30 -8.96 24.03
N VAL A 29 -20.29 -10.24 23.72
CA VAL A 29 -19.07 -11.05 23.61
C VAL A 29 -18.21 -10.59 22.44
N PHE A 30 -18.81 -10.35 21.27
CA PHE A 30 -18.06 -9.84 20.10
C PHE A 30 -17.58 -8.40 20.31
N MET A 31 -18.39 -7.54 20.94
CA MET A 31 -17.98 -6.18 21.31
C MET A 31 -16.80 -6.22 22.28
N PHE A 32 -16.85 -7.08 23.29
CA PHE A 32 -15.76 -7.24 24.25
C PHE A 32 -14.50 -7.75 23.57
N ARG A 33 -14.59 -8.82 22.75
CA ARG A 33 -13.43 -9.39 22.03
C ARG A 33 -12.83 -8.38 21.06
N GLY A 34 -13.64 -7.67 20.28
CA GLY A 34 -13.17 -6.65 19.36
C GLY A 34 -12.44 -5.50 20.05
N ARG A 35 -12.95 -5.03 21.18
CA ARG A 35 -12.30 -3.98 21.98
C ARG A 35 -11.02 -4.48 22.65
N ASN A 36 -10.99 -5.73 23.11
CA ASN A 36 -9.80 -6.34 23.68
C ASN A 36 -8.70 -6.48 22.61
N ALA A 37 -9.02 -7.07 21.45
CA ALA A 37 -8.10 -7.19 20.32
C ALA A 37 -7.58 -5.80 19.89
N LEU A 38 -8.44 -4.77 19.85
CA LEU A 38 -8.03 -3.39 19.55
C LEU A 38 -7.03 -2.85 20.60
N SER A 39 -7.25 -3.12 21.89
CA SER A 39 -6.36 -2.67 22.97
C SER A 39 -5.02 -3.41 23.02
N GLU A 40 -5.00 -4.65 22.54
CA GLU A 40 -3.79 -5.49 22.44
C GLU A 40 -3.01 -5.27 21.13
N GLY A 41 -3.56 -4.46 20.20
CA GLY A 41 -2.94 -4.18 18.91
C GLY A 41 -3.21 -5.25 17.83
N HIS A 42 -4.07 -6.23 18.09
CA HIS A 42 -4.52 -7.24 17.13
C HIS A 42 -5.60 -6.65 16.21
N LEU A 43 -5.20 -5.70 15.36
CA LEU A 43 -6.12 -4.81 14.65
C LEU A 43 -7.00 -5.54 13.63
N SER A 44 -6.45 -6.51 12.88
CA SER A 44 -7.21 -7.32 11.90
C SER A 44 -8.27 -8.18 12.59
N GLU A 45 -7.93 -8.78 13.74
CA GLU A 45 -8.87 -9.55 14.55
C GLU A 45 -9.99 -8.65 15.10
N ALA A 46 -9.65 -7.43 15.54
CA ALA A 46 -10.64 -6.42 15.97
C ALA A 46 -11.62 -6.09 14.83
N VAL A 47 -11.14 -5.83 13.61
CA VAL A 47 -11.98 -5.60 12.43
C VAL A 47 -12.92 -6.79 12.20
N SER A 48 -12.43 -8.02 12.28
CA SER A 48 -13.22 -9.25 12.09
C SER A 48 -14.36 -9.33 13.09
N HIS A 49 -14.11 -9.09 14.38
CA HIS A 49 -15.15 -9.07 15.41
C HIS A 49 -16.19 -7.97 15.19
N PHE A 50 -15.77 -6.77 14.82
CA PHE A 50 -16.69 -5.67 14.52
C PHE A 50 -17.46 -5.88 13.22
N ASN A 51 -16.93 -6.61 12.23
CA ASN A 51 -17.67 -7.03 11.04
C ASN A 51 -18.84 -7.94 11.39
N ILE A 52 -18.61 -8.91 12.30
CA ILE A 52 -19.68 -9.76 12.81
C ILE A 52 -20.76 -8.91 13.48
N LEU A 53 -20.36 -7.99 14.34
CA LEU A 53 -21.30 -7.07 15.01
C LEU A 53 -22.10 -6.22 14.02
N ALA A 54 -21.47 -5.65 13.01
CA ALA A 54 -22.14 -4.84 11.98
C ALA A 54 -23.17 -5.66 11.17
N GLN A 55 -22.97 -6.99 11.04
CA GLN A 55 -23.94 -7.90 10.44
C GLN A 55 -25.10 -8.23 11.40
N LEU A 56 -24.81 -8.40 12.69
CA LEU A 56 -25.82 -8.68 13.72
C LEU A 56 -26.67 -7.46 14.04
N ASP A 57 -26.06 -6.28 14.04
CA ASP A 57 -26.72 -5.00 14.31
C ASP A 57 -26.10 -3.85 13.53
N SER A 58 -26.69 -3.54 12.40
CA SER A 58 -26.26 -2.43 11.55
C SER A 58 -26.62 -1.04 12.07
N THR A 59 -27.28 -0.96 13.25
CA THR A 59 -27.73 0.31 13.87
C THR A 59 -26.87 0.73 15.05
N ASP A 60 -25.97 -0.12 15.53
CA ASP A 60 -25.07 0.21 16.63
C ASP A 60 -23.89 1.07 16.13
N TYR A 61 -23.90 2.36 16.45
CA TYR A 61 -22.86 3.32 16.06
C TYR A 61 -21.50 3.04 16.71
N TRP A 62 -21.45 2.37 17.87
CA TRP A 62 -20.18 1.98 18.51
C TRP A 62 -19.41 0.96 17.71
N THR A 63 -20.11 0.02 17.09
CA THR A 63 -19.51 -1.00 16.22
C THR A 63 -18.72 -0.36 15.08
N PHE A 64 -19.34 0.58 14.36
CA PHE A 64 -18.67 1.29 13.27
C PHE A 64 -17.55 2.20 13.78
N PHE A 65 -17.74 2.84 14.93
CA PHE A 65 -16.71 3.68 15.52
C PHE A 65 -15.45 2.89 15.89
N TYR A 66 -15.56 1.77 16.58
CA TYR A 66 -14.41 0.95 16.94
C TYR A 66 -13.77 0.27 15.73
N ARG A 67 -14.56 -0.16 14.74
CA ARG A 67 -14.03 -0.68 13.49
C ARG A 67 -13.26 0.41 12.73
N GLY A 68 -13.77 1.61 12.70
CA GLY A 68 -13.07 2.78 12.13
C GLY A 68 -11.74 3.06 12.81
N ILE A 69 -11.66 2.96 14.15
CA ILE A 69 -10.37 3.09 14.88
C ILE A 69 -9.40 1.98 14.49
N ALA A 70 -9.87 0.71 14.41
CA ALA A 70 -9.01 -0.40 14.01
C ALA A 70 -8.46 -0.21 12.60
N LYS A 71 -9.30 0.18 11.64
CA LYS A 71 -8.89 0.49 10.26
C LYS A 71 -7.93 1.67 10.17
N TYR A 72 -8.18 2.74 10.95
CA TYR A 72 -7.27 3.88 11.01
C TYR A 72 -5.86 3.47 11.43
N ASN A 73 -5.76 2.63 12.46
CA ASN A 73 -4.49 2.12 12.95
C ASN A 73 -3.83 1.11 11.99
N LEU A 74 -4.60 0.46 11.12
CA LEU A 74 -4.11 -0.38 10.01
C LEU A 74 -3.65 0.44 8.79
N GLY A 75 -3.78 1.77 8.81
CA GLY A 75 -3.51 2.63 7.65
C GLY A 75 -4.67 2.74 6.65
N ASP A 76 -5.78 2.04 6.87
CA ASP A 76 -6.98 2.14 6.03
C ASP A 76 -7.81 3.39 6.40
N ILE A 77 -7.27 4.56 6.07
CA ILE A 77 -7.87 5.85 6.40
C ILE A 77 -9.22 6.05 5.69
N ARG A 78 -9.35 5.55 4.44
CA ARG A 78 -10.61 5.64 3.66
C ARG A 78 -11.71 4.77 4.25
N GLY A 79 -11.39 3.53 4.58
CA GLY A 79 -12.31 2.63 5.27
C GLY A 79 -12.71 3.14 6.65
N ALA A 80 -11.77 3.71 7.41
CA ALA A 80 -12.02 4.36 8.69
C ALA A 80 -12.99 5.54 8.55
N ARG A 81 -12.77 6.44 7.56
CA ARG A 81 -13.68 7.57 7.27
C ARG A 81 -15.09 7.10 6.95
N THR A 82 -15.24 6.01 6.19
CA THR A 82 -16.54 5.42 5.86
C THR A 82 -17.26 4.92 7.10
N ASP A 83 -16.54 4.29 8.01
CA ASP A 83 -17.09 3.81 9.28
C ASP A 83 -17.45 4.98 10.20
N PHE A 84 -16.64 6.02 10.33
CA PHE A 84 -16.96 7.20 11.11
C PHE A 84 -18.15 7.97 10.52
N ASN A 85 -18.29 8.05 9.18
CA ASN A 85 -19.48 8.58 8.52
C ASN A 85 -20.75 7.83 8.96
N THR A 86 -20.67 6.50 9.00
CA THR A 86 -21.79 5.67 9.46
C THR A 86 -22.09 5.91 10.94
N ALA A 87 -21.07 5.98 11.80
CA ALA A 87 -21.25 6.22 13.23
C ALA A 87 -21.93 7.58 13.53
N VAL A 88 -21.50 8.67 12.86
CA VAL A 88 -22.13 9.99 13.08
C VAL A 88 -23.52 10.12 12.45
N ARG A 89 -23.80 9.37 11.37
CA ARG A 89 -25.13 9.27 10.77
C ARG A 89 -26.11 8.55 11.71
N LEU A 90 -25.66 7.49 12.36
CA LEU A 90 -26.46 6.72 13.33
C LEU A 90 -26.67 7.50 14.64
N ASN A 91 -25.68 8.27 15.08
CA ASN A 91 -25.77 9.10 16.27
C ASN A 91 -25.23 10.52 16.01
N PRO A 92 -26.11 11.49 15.65
CA PRO A 92 -25.72 12.86 15.32
C PRO A 92 -25.21 13.73 16.49
N ILE A 93 -25.22 13.22 17.71
CA ILE A 93 -24.61 13.87 18.88
C ILE A 93 -23.35 13.18 19.38
N PHE A 94 -22.81 12.25 18.61
CA PHE A 94 -21.65 11.46 18.98
C PHE A 94 -20.35 12.25 18.75
N THR A 95 -19.90 12.97 19.75
CA THR A 95 -18.72 13.87 19.70
C THR A 95 -17.45 13.15 19.20
N SER A 96 -17.17 11.94 19.70
CA SER A 96 -15.98 11.18 19.30
C SER A 96 -16.01 10.77 17.82
N GLY A 97 -17.20 10.47 17.27
CA GLY A 97 -17.37 10.17 15.85
C GLY A 97 -16.96 11.35 14.96
N TYR A 98 -17.43 12.57 15.29
CA TYR A 98 -17.01 13.79 14.59
C TYR A 98 -15.50 14.04 14.75
N HIS A 99 -14.96 13.86 15.96
CA HIS A 99 -13.54 14.07 16.23
C HIS A 99 -12.65 13.17 15.35
N TYR A 100 -12.90 11.86 15.34
CA TYR A 100 -12.11 10.93 14.54
C TYR A 100 -12.35 11.08 13.03
N ARG A 101 -13.57 11.45 12.61
CA ARG A 101 -13.84 11.79 11.21
C ARG A 101 -13.04 13.01 10.77
N ALA A 102 -12.94 14.03 11.61
CA ALA A 102 -12.10 15.20 11.35
C ALA A 102 -10.61 14.85 11.23
N ILE A 103 -10.10 13.96 12.10
CA ILE A 103 -8.72 13.47 12.00
C ILE A 103 -8.50 12.80 10.65
N THR A 104 -9.42 11.92 10.21
CA THR A 104 -9.30 11.27 8.90
C THR A 104 -9.40 12.25 7.73
N SER A 105 -10.31 13.24 7.81
CA SER A 105 -10.43 14.29 6.79
C SER A 105 -9.18 15.15 6.70
N SER A 106 -8.55 15.50 7.84
CA SER A 106 -7.28 16.23 7.86
C SER A 106 -6.13 15.45 7.21
N ARG A 107 -6.14 14.12 7.33
CA ARG A 107 -5.15 13.25 6.65
C ARG A 107 -5.30 13.28 5.13
N PHE A 108 -6.51 13.49 4.62
CA PHE A 108 -6.80 13.67 3.20
C PHE A 108 -6.59 15.10 2.67
N GLY A 109 -6.25 16.04 3.53
CA GLY A 109 -6.20 17.44 3.15
C GLY A 109 -7.58 18.14 3.08
N ASP A 110 -8.66 17.43 3.40
CA ASP A 110 -10.03 17.95 3.44
C ASP A 110 -10.23 18.83 4.70
N TYR A 111 -9.43 19.88 4.85
CA TYR A 111 -9.36 20.69 6.07
C TYR A 111 -10.65 21.42 6.38
N GLU A 112 -11.40 21.87 5.37
CA GLU A 112 -12.69 22.54 5.59
C GLU A 112 -13.71 21.61 6.25
N ASP A 113 -13.81 20.36 5.78
CA ASP A 113 -14.74 19.38 6.36
C ASP A 113 -14.27 18.93 7.75
N ALA A 114 -12.95 18.80 7.95
CA ALA A 114 -12.39 18.53 9.27
C ALA A 114 -12.70 19.65 10.28
N LEU A 115 -12.57 20.91 9.88
CA LEU A 115 -12.88 22.05 10.74
C LEU A 115 -14.37 22.13 11.07
N LYS A 116 -15.29 21.87 10.11
CA LYS A 116 -16.74 21.79 10.36
C LYS A 116 -17.08 20.71 11.40
N ASP A 117 -16.47 19.54 11.27
CA ASP A 117 -16.65 18.44 12.23
C ASP A 117 -16.14 18.80 13.62
N LEU A 118 -14.97 19.43 13.73
CA LEU A 118 -14.38 19.86 15.00
C LEU A 118 -15.22 20.98 15.64
N GLU A 119 -15.76 21.91 14.86
CA GLU A 119 -16.70 22.91 15.36
C GLU A 119 -17.97 22.25 15.93
N LYS A 120 -18.51 21.25 15.21
CA LYS A 120 -19.66 20.48 15.71
C LYS A 120 -19.29 19.71 16.96
N ALA A 121 -18.16 19.03 17.02
CA ALA A 121 -17.69 18.31 18.21
C ALA A 121 -17.51 19.25 19.42
N ILE A 122 -16.90 20.42 19.20
CA ILE A 122 -16.72 21.46 20.25
C ILE A 122 -18.07 22.01 20.71
N SER A 123 -19.03 22.24 19.80
CA SER A 123 -20.38 22.69 20.19
C SER A 123 -21.09 21.69 21.11
N LEU A 124 -20.86 20.39 20.90
CA LEU A 124 -21.39 19.31 21.73
C LEU A 124 -20.63 19.13 23.06
N ARG A 125 -19.29 19.35 23.06
CA ARG A 125 -18.44 19.25 24.25
C ARG A 125 -17.42 20.39 24.33
N PRO A 126 -17.83 21.61 24.77
CA PRO A 126 -16.94 22.78 24.81
C PRO A 126 -15.75 22.65 25.79
N GLY A 127 -15.84 21.74 26.76
CA GLY A 127 -14.80 21.52 27.78
C GLY A 127 -13.77 20.50 27.41
N SER A 128 -13.85 19.83 26.22
CA SER A 128 -12.91 18.82 25.83
C SER A 128 -11.64 19.43 25.24
N ALA A 129 -10.54 19.39 25.99
CA ALA A 129 -9.25 19.95 25.58
C ALA A 129 -8.76 19.38 24.25
N GLY A 130 -8.79 18.06 24.08
CA GLY A 130 -8.30 17.38 22.86
C GLY A 130 -8.94 17.85 21.56
N LEU A 131 -10.19 18.36 21.59
CA LEU A 131 -10.83 18.90 20.39
C LEU A 131 -10.16 20.21 19.92
N TYR A 132 -9.70 21.04 20.86
CA TYR A 132 -8.97 22.27 20.52
C TYR A 132 -7.57 21.94 20.02
N PHE A 133 -6.92 20.94 20.61
CA PHE A 133 -5.63 20.46 20.10
C PHE A 133 -5.73 19.98 18.65
N THR A 134 -6.67 19.08 18.36
CA THR A 134 -6.88 18.57 16.99
C THR A 134 -7.26 19.68 16.03
N ARG A 135 -8.09 20.66 16.43
CA ARG A 135 -8.46 21.80 15.57
C ARG A 135 -7.27 22.72 15.34
N GLY A 136 -6.44 22.92 16.36
CA GLY A 136 -5.17 23.66 16.24
C GLY A 136 -4.22 23.01 15.23
N VAL A 137 -4.07 21.68 15.29
CA VAL A 137 -3.29 20.91 14.29
C VAL A 137 -3.92 21.04 12.90
N THR A 138 -5.24 20.93 12.77
CA THR A 138 -5.93 21.10 11.47
C THR A 138 -5.73 22.50 10.90
N TYR A 139 -5.83 23.55 11.72
CA TYR A 139 -5.50 24.92 11.31
C TYR A 139 -4.04 25.07 10.88
N PHE A 140 -3.11 24.44 11.60
CA PHE A 140 -1.69 24.45 11.23
C PHE A 140 -1.45 23.81 9.86
N LEU A 141 -2.02 22.61 9.63
CA LEU A 141 -1.91 21.90 8.36
C LEU A 141 -2.55 22.66 7.19
N SER A 142 -3.62 23.41 7.44
CA SER A 142 -4.25 24.30 6.46
C SER A 142 -3.60 25.69 6.37
N GLN A 143 -2.40 25.86 6.95
CA GLN A 143 -1.61 27.11 6.97
C GLN A 143 -2.31 28.30 7.62
N GLN A 144 -3.27 28.05 8.49
CA GLN A 144 -3.97 29.07 9.27
C GLN A 144 -3.32 29.20 10.66
N PHE A 145 -2.15 29.81 10.74
CA PHE A 145 -1.28 29.74 11.93
C PHE A 145 -1.81 30.54 13.12
N GLU A 146 -2.46 31.71 12.91
CA GLU A 146 -3.05 32.52 14.01
C GLU A 146 -4.24 31.81 14.69
N PRO A 147 -5.22 31.19 13.99
CA PRO A 147 -6.21 30.33 14.58
C PRO A 147 -5.60 29.13 15.33
N ALA A 148 -4.55 28.50 14.77
CA ALA A 148 -3.86 27.40 15.40
C ALA A 148 -3.29 27.78 16.77
N VAL A 149 -2.56 28.91 16.85
CA VAL A 149 -2.03 29.45 18.12
C VAL A 149 -3.14 29.64 19.16
N LYS A 150 -4.29 30.21 18.77
CA LYS A 150 -5.41 30.43 19.71
C LYS A 150 -5.97 29.13 20.28
N ASP A 151 -6.05 28.10 19.47
CA ASP A 151 -6.54 26.80 19.91
C ASP A 151 -5.50 26.07 20.78
N PHE A 152 -4.22 26.11 20.43
CA PHE A 152 -3.15 25.61 21.29
C PHE A 152 -3.08 26.36 22.61
N ASP A 153 -3.27 27.67 22.64
CA ASP A 153 -3.39 28.47 23.88
C ASP A 153 -4.53 27.97 24.76
N LYS A 154 -5.67 27.61 24.15
CA LYS A 154 -6.82 27.10 24.87
C LYS A 154 -6.58 25.71 25.42
N TYR A 155 -5.90 24.86 24.66
CA TYR A 155 -5.48 23.54 25.09
C TYR A 155 -4.46 23.62 26.26
N ILE A 156 -3.40 24.41 26.11
CA ILE A 156 -2.32 24.57 27.11
C ILE A 156 -2.87 25.07 28.46
N ARG A 157 -3.89 25.92 28.46
CA ARG A 157 -4.55 26.34 29.72
C ARG A 157 -5.18 25.20 30.48
N GLN A 158 -5.65 24.14 29.81
CA GLN A 158 -6.26 22.97 30.44
C GLN A 158 -5.20 21.88 30.71
N GLU A 159 -4.26 21.69 29.77
CA GLU A 159 -3.22 20.65 29.80
C GLU A 159 -1.80 21.28 29.74
N PRO A 160 -1.36 21.99 30.78
CA PRO A 160 -0.10 22.75 30.75
C PRO A 160 1.17 21.88 30.80
N ARG A 161 1.03 20.56 30.95
CA ARG A 161 2.14 19.60 31.02
C ARG A 161 2.28 18.73 29.78
N ASP A 162 1.56 19.01 28.73
CA ASP A 162 1.72 18.31 27.44
C ASP A 162 2.78 19.05 26.60
N PRO A 163 3.98 18.47 26.38
CA PRO A 163 5.03 19.08 25.56
C PRO A 163 4.61 19.25 24.10
N SER A 164 3.77 18.35 23.57
CA SER A 164 3.32 18.38 22.16
C SER A 164 2.60 19.67 21.80
N ALA A 165 1.83 20.24 22.74
CA ALA A 165 1.11 21.49 22.51
C ALA A 165 2.05 22.70 22.35
N TYR A 166 3.12 22.74 23.14
CA TYR A 166 4.15 23.77 23.01
C TYR A 166 4.96 23.60 21.72
N LEU A 167 5.27 22.36 21.34
CA LEU A 167 5.97 22.07 20.06
C LEU A 167 5.15 22.56 18.87
N ASN A 168 3.86 22.27 18.85
CA ASN A 168 2.99 22.68 17.74
C ASN A 168 2.69 24.19 17.75
N ARG A 169 2.52 24.80 18.92
CA ARG A 169 2.38 26.27 19.02
C ARG A 169 3.66 26.98 18.62
N GLY A 170 4.82 26.47 19.06
CA GLY A 170 6.12 26.99 18.65
C GLY A 170 6.35 26.91 17.15
N ALA A 171 5.94 25.80 16.50
CA ALA A 171 5.96 25.69 15.05
C ALA A 171 5.05 26.74 14.38
N SER A 172 3.84 26.95 14.93
CA SER A 172 2.92 27.98 14.43
C SER A 172 3.52 29.39 14.54
N TYR A 173 4.19 29.71 15.66
CA TYR A 173 4.90 30.98 15.82
C TYR A 173 6.06 31.13 14.84
N LEU A 174 6.78 30.05 14.53
CA LEU A 174 7.85 30.09 13.53
C LEU A 174 7.34 30.50 12.15
N PHE A 175 6.21 29.93 11.69
CA PHE A 175 5.58 30.32 10.43
C PHE A 175 5.01 31.74 10.43
N LEU A 176 4.64 32.26 11.60
CA LEU A 176 4.26 33.67 11.78
C LEU A 176 5.46 34.61 11.88
N GLY A 177 6.71 34.09 11.81
CA GLY A 177 7.94 34.87 11.94
C GLY A 177 8.33 35.25 13.38
N ASP A 178 7.58 34.78 14.41
CA ASP A 178 7.86 35.06 15.81
C ASP A 178 8.81 34.01 16.39
N THR A 179 10.07 34.07 15.97
CA THR A 179 11.13 33.12 16.37
C THR A 179 11.39 33.15 17.89
N LEU A 180 11.19 34.29 18.56
CA LEU A 180 11.41 34.36 20.00
C LEU A 180 10.37 33.54 20.79
N LYS A 181 9.09 33.62 20.39
CA LYS A 181 8.06 32.79 21.01
C LYS A 181 8.23 31.31 20.66
N ALA A 182 8.67 30.99 19.42
CA ALA A 182 8.96 29.62 19.03
C ALA A 182 10.06 29.01 19.91
N VAL A 183 11.21 29.68 20.11
CA VAL A 183 12.27 29.23 21.03
C VAL A 183 11.76 29.08 22.45
N SER A 184 10.95 30.02 22.94
CA SER A 184 10.36 29.95 24.28
C SER A 184 9.51 28.70 24.45
N ASP A 185 8.69 28.38 23.47
CA ASP A 185 7.82 27.21 23.49
C ASP A 185 8.64 25.91 23.41
N TYR A 186 9.64 25.80 22.54
CA TYR A 186 10.52 24.65 22.48
C TYR A 186 11.31 24.45 23.79
N ASN A 187 11.78 25.53 24.42
CA ASN A 187 12.39 25.45 25.74
C ASN A 187 11.42 24.94 26.80
N GLN A 188 10.15 25.36 26.73
CA GLN A 188 9.13 24.87 27.67
C GLN A 188 8.79 23.40 27.44
N ALA A 189 8.69 22.94 26.19
CA ALA A 189 8.53 21.53 25.88
C ALA A 189 9.67 20.66 26.44
N ILE A 190 10.93 21.07 26.23
CA ILE A 190 12.12 20.40 26.78
C ILE A 190 12.12 20.42 28.33
N LYS A 191 11.64 21.50 28.94
CA LYS A 191 11.53 21.57 30.41
C LYS A 191 10.50 20.60 30.96
N ILE A 192 9.38 20.39 30.23
CA ILE A 192 8.32 19.46 30.61
C ILE A 192 8.79 18.03 30.44
N ASP A 193 9.36 17.71 29.30
CA ASP A 193 9.96 16.41 29.01
C ASP A 193 11.38 16.56 28.45
N ARG A 194 12.36 16.33 29.31
CA ARG A 194 13.77 16.41 28.94
C ARG A 194 14.32 15.14 28.30
N PHE A 195 13.53 14.09 28.24
CA PHE A 195 13.92 12.79 27.68
C PHE A 195 13.34 12.59 26.27
N GLU A 196 12.45 13.47 25.82
CA GLU A 196 11.90 13.45 24.47
C GLU A 196 12.84 14.17 23.49
N PRO A 197 13.38 13.50 22.46
CA PRO A 197 14.34 14.09 21.53
C PRO A 197 13.75 15.20 20.66
N GLU A 198 12.45 15.18 20.35
CA GLU A 198 11.79 16.08 19.41
C GLU A 198 11.95 17.57 19.78
N GLY A 199 11.86 17.91 21.06
CA GLY A 199 12.05 19.28 21.52
C GLY A 199 13.45 19.83 21.18
N TYR A 200 14.47 19.01 21.35
CA TYR A 200 15.86 19.38 21.00
C TYR A 200 16.02 19.50 19.48
N ILE A 201 15.47 18.56 18.70
CA ILE A 201 15.56 18.61 17.24
C ILE A 201 14.93 19.91 16.70
N ARG A 202 13.70 20.26 17.13
CA ARG A 202 13.03 21.48 16.68
C ARG A 202 13.76 22.75 17.11
N ARG A 203 14.27 22.80 18.35
CA ARG A 203 15.05 23.94 18.80
C ARG A 203 16.38 24.04 18.06
N GLY A 204 17.11 22.96 17.88
CA GLY A 204 18.37 22.92 17.16
C GLY A 204 18.20 23.39 15.70
N ARG A 205 17.14 22.95 15.02
CA ARG A 205 16.80 23.45 13.66
C ARG A 205 16.58 24.95 13.65
N LEU A 206 15.83 25.47 14.60
CA LEU A 206 15.61 26.91 14.71
C LEU A 206 16.90 27.68 15.01
N LEU A 207 17.76 27.19 15.90
CA LEU A 207 19.08 27.80 16.18
C LEU A 207 19.96 27.84 14.91
N ALA A 208 19.93 26.77 14.11
CA ALA A 208 20.66 26.74 12.85
C ALA A 208 20.18 27.81 11.85
N THR A 209 18.88 28.05 11.74
CA THR A 209 18.35 29.14 10.87
C THR A 209 18.77 30.52 11.36
N GLN A 210 19.11 30.66 12.63
CA GLN A 210 19.65 31.88 13.24
C GLN A 210 21.19 31.98 13.14
N GLY A 211 21.85 30.94 12.59
CA GLY A 211 23.31 30.89 12.47
C GLY A 211 24.03 30.37 13.71
N ASP A 212 23.29 29.96 14.77
CA ASP A 212 23.88 29.31 15.93
C ASP A 212 24.08 27.81 15.69
N TYR A 213 25.07 27.49 14.85
CA TYR A 213 25.40 26.11 14.49
C TYR A 213 25.92 25.29 15.69
N GLU A 214 26.64 25.91 16.63
CA GLU A 214 27.16 25.22 17.82
C GLU A 214 26.01 24.81 18.74
N GLY A 215 25.08 25.71 19.02
CA GLY A 215 23.86 25.42 19.77
C GLY A 215 23.02 24.32 19.10
N ALA A 216 22.89 24.41 17.79
CA ALA A 216 22.15 23.42 16.98
C ALA A 216 22.79 22.02 17.07
N ILE A 217 24.12 21.90 16.90
CA ILE A 217 24.83 20.62 17.00
C ILE A 217 24.72 20.05 18.41
N LYS A 218 24.78 20.89 19.46
CA LYS A 218 24.59 20.45 20.83
C LYS A 218 23.21 19.85 21.06
N ASP A 219 22.19 20.45 20.50
CA ASP A 219 20.82 19.92 20.57
C ASP A 219 20.68 18.61 19.79
N MET A 220 21.22 18.49 18.57
CA MET A 220 21.25 17.23 17.83
C MET A 220 22.01 16.13 18.58
N ASN A 221 23.14 16.45 19.18
CA ASN A 221 23.90 15.51 20.04
C ASN A 221 23.04 15.01 21.21
N LYS A 222 22.26 15.90 21.84
CA LYS A 222 21.36 15.50 22.92
C LYS A 222 20.22 14.63 22.44
N ALA A 223 19.64 14.93 21.29
CA ALA A 223 18.61 14.09 20.68
C ALA A 223 19.14 12.68 20.37
N ILE A 224 20.35 12.57 19.81
CA ILE A 224 21.00 11.29 19.52
C ILE A 224 21.36 10.52 20.81
N GLU A 225 21.77 11.22 21.87
CA GLU A 225 22.02 10.61 23.18
C GLU A 225 20.73 9.98 23.74
N LEU A 226 19.59 10.63 23.56
CA LEU A 226 18.29 10.16 24.04
C LEU A 226 17.73 9.03 23.17
N ASP A 227 17.90 9.12 21.86
CA ASP A 227 17.50 8.11 20.89
C ASP A 227 18.60 7.91 19.84
N SER A 228 19.43 6.90 20.03
CA SER A 228 20.53 6.55 19.12
C SER A 228 20.09 5.98 17.78
N THR A 229 18.80 5.75 17.59
CA THR A 229 18.21 5.27 16.32
C THR A 229 17.53 6.39 15.53
N ASN A 230 17.49 7.61 16.06
CA ASN A 230 16.82 8.75 15.45
C ASN A 230 17.55 9.25 14.21
N THR A 231 17.14 8.73 13.05
CA THR A 231 17.74 9.07 11.75
C THR A 231 17.61 10.54 11.40
N LEU A 232 16.53 11.22 11.83
CA LEU A 232 16.32 12.64 11.61
C LEU A 232 17.37 13.50 12.34
N ALA A 233 17.71 13.16 13.59
CA ALA A 233 18.74 13.88 14.34
C ALA A 233 20.12 13.73 13.70
N TYR A 234 20.49 12.53 13.25
CA TYR A 234 21.73 12.31 12.48
C TYR A 234 21.73 13.08 11.17
N PHE A 235 20.64 13.04 10.41
CA PHE A 235 20.53 13.77 9.15
C PHE A 235 20.71 15.27 9.36
N ASN A 236 19.98 15.87 10.30
CA ASN A 236 20.11 17.29 10.60
C ASN A 236 21.54 17.65 11.08
N ARG A 237 22.18 16.82 11.90
CA ARG A 237 23.55 17.06 12.33
C ARG A 237 24.53 16.96 11.16
N ALA A 238 24.33 16.01 10.23
CA ALA A 238 25.14 15.91 9.02
C ALA A 238 25.07 17.18 8.17
N ILE A 239 23.87 17.75 8.01
CA ILE A 239 23.73 19.03 7.29
C ILE A 239 24.50 20.16 8.00
N LEU A 240 24.39 20.26 9.33
CA LEU A 240 25.13 21.25 10.12
C LEU A 240 26.64 21.10 9.98
N HIS A 241 27.13 19.86 10.00
CA HIS A 241 28.55 19.58 9.77
C HIS A 241 28.99 19.94 8.33
N SER A 242 28.14 19.65 7.33
CA SER A 242 28.42 20.00 5.94
C SER A 242 28.50 21.54 5.75
N GLU A 243 27.58 22.31 6.33
CA GLU A 243 27.60 23.78 6.29
C GLU A 243 28.87 24.37 6.93
N GLN A 244 29.42 23.70 7.95
CA GLN A 244 30.68 24.07 8.57
C GLN A 244 31.91 23.46 7.88
N SER A 245 31.72 22.79 6.73
CA SER A 245 32.80 22.09 6.00
C SER A 245 33.46 20.94 6.78
N HIS A 246 32.80 20.40 7.81
CA HIS A 246 33.20 19.21 8.54
C HIS A 246 32.71 17.96 7.81
N LEU A 247 33.25 17.74 6.59
CA LEU A 247 32.71 16.75 5.64
C LEU A 247 32.82 15.31 6.13
N ASN A 248 33.84 14.97 6.95
CA ASN A 248 34.01 13.62 7.49
C ASN A 248 32.93 13.29 8.51
N GLU A 249 32.60 14.22 9.38
CA GLU A 249 31.55 14.11 10.38
C GLU A 249 30.16 14.02 9.70
N ALA A 250 29.93 14.88 8.69
CA ALA A 250 28.71 14.82 7.89
C ALA A 250 28.54 13.44 7.22
N MET A 251 29.61 12.92 6.63
CA MET A 251 29.62 11.63 5.98
C MET A 251 29.34 10.47 6.96
N ALA A 252 29.92 10.53 8.16
CA ALA A 252 29.71 9.53 9.21
C ALA A 252 28.22 9.47 9.63
N ASP A 253 27.58 10.63 9.78
CA ASP A 253 26.17 10.75 10.15
C ASP A 253 25.26 10.24 9.02
N LEU A 254 25.47 10.65 7.76
CA LEU A 254 24.70 10.16 6.62
C LEU A 254 24.84 8.63 6.43
N ASN A 255 26.05 8.09 6.67
CA ASN A 255 26.24 6.64 6.67
C ASN A 255 25.45 5.95 7.79
N THR A 256 25.27 6.62 8.92
CA THR A 256 24.44 6.09 10.02
C THR A 256 22.97 6.06 9.61
N VAL A 257 22.45 7.14 9.00
CA VAL A 257 21.09 7.15 8.45
C VAL A 257 20.90 6.01 7.46
N LEU A 258 21.81 5.83 6.50
CA LEU A 258 21.68 4.80 5.45
C LEU A 258 21.87 3.35 5.96
N ARG A 259 22.41 3.15 7.17
CA ARG A 259 22.41 1.83 7.82
C ARG A 259 21.03 1.47 8.34
N HIS A 260 20.26 2.43 8.83
CA HIS A 260 18.90 2.24 9.33
C HIS A 260 17.87 2.29 8.18
N GLU A 261 18.08 3.19 7.23
CA GLU A 261 17.19 3.47 6.11
C GLU A 261 17.97 3.39 4.77
N PRO A 262 18.29 2.19 4.26
CA PRO A 262 19.11 2.03 3.05
C PRO A 262 18.53 2.68 1.80
N GLY A 263 17.20 2.83 1.74
CA GLY A 263 16.46 3.44 0.64
C GLY A 263 16.16 4.94 0.82
N ASN A 264 16.75 5.61 1.82
CA ASN A 264 16.49 7.05 2.03
C ASN A 264 17.15 7.87 0.91
N ALA A 265 16.34 8.21 -0.09
CA ALA A 265 16.79 8.90 -1.31
C ALA A 265 17.36 10.29 -1.01
N LEU A 266 16.80 11.03 -0.04
CA LEU A 266 17.31 12.35 0.34
C LEU A 266 18.71 12.24 0.95
N THR A 267 18.95 11.22 1.78
CA THR A 267 20.26 10.97 2.36
C THR A 267 21.28 10.53 1.31
N LEU A 268 20.90 9.65 0.38
CA LEU A 268 21.73 9.27 -0.76
C LEU A 268 22.10 10.47 -1.62
N TYR A 269 21.12 11.32 -1.93
CA TYR A 269 21.33 12.56 -2.70
C TYR A 269 22.34 13.49 -2.00
N ASN A 270 22.16 13.78 -0.71
CA ASN A 270 23.08 14.63 0.05
C ASN A 270 24.48 14.02 0.17
N ARG A 271 24.56 12.70 0.40
CA ARG A 271 25.84 11.99 0.46
C ARG A 271 26.59 12.05 -0.87
N SER A 272 25.85 11.93 -2.01
CA SER A 272 26.45 12.05 -3.32
C SER A 272 27.09 13.43 -3.56
N LEU A 273 26.42 14.49 -3.10
CA LEU A 273 26.98 15.84 -3.21
C LEU A 273 28.27 16.02 -2.37
N ILE A 274 28.33 15.44 -1.17
CA ILE A 274 29.53 15.46 -0.34
C ILE A 274 30.64 14.63 -1.00
N HIS A 275 30.36 13.44 -1.55
CA HIS A 275 31.31 12.65 -2.33
C HIS A 275 31.90 13.45 -3.50
N ALA A 276 31.04 14.15 -4.25
CA ALA A 276 31.51 15.01 -5.35
C ALA A 276 32.36 16.18 -4.85
N GLN A 277 32.02 16.79 -3.71
CA GLN A 277 32.77 17.88 -3.13
C GLN A 277 34.19 17.45 -2.68
N VAL A 278 34.37 16.21 -2.24
CA VAL A 278 35.70 15.65 -1.90
C VAL A 278 36.40 15.02 -3.11
N GLY A 279 35.80 15.06 -4.31
CA GLY A 279 36.35 14.54 -5.55
C GLY A 279 36.15 13.03 -5.77
N ASP A 280 35.39 12.36 -4.92
CA ASP A 280 35.05 10.94 -5.08
C ASP A 280 33.83 10.78 -6.01
N PHE A 281 34.02 11.11 -7.30
CA PHE A 281 32.97 11.00 -8.32
C PHE A 281 32.39 9.60 -8.50
N PRO A 282 33.18 8.50 -8.43
CA PRO A 282 32.61 7.15 -8.51
C PRO A 282 31.58 6.86 -7.41
N ALA A 283 31.83 7.25 -6.18
CA ALA A 283 30.87 7.08 -5.08
C ALA A 283 29.67 8.02 -5.25
N ALA A 284 29.91 9.28 -5.69
CA ALA A 284 28.87 10.25 -5.98
C ALA A 284 27.89 9.72 -7.06
N LEU A 285 28.42 9.16 -8.14
CA LEU A 285 27.62 8.54 -9.22
C LEU A 285 26.81 7.34 -8.70
N SER A 286 27.44 6.46 -7.91
CA SER A 286 26.75 5.28 -7.34
C SER A 286 25.54 5.67 -6.49
N ASP A 287 25.68 6.69 -5.64
CA ASP A 287 24.56 7.17 -4.83
C ASP A 287 23.49 7.84 -5.68
N MET A 288 23.88 8.63 -6.68
CA MET A 288 22.94 9.32 -7.56
C MET A 288 22.18 8.32 -8.48
N ASP A 289 22.84 7.24 -8.91
CA ASP A 289 22.18 6.16 -9.64
C ASP A 289 21.11 5.49 -8.78
N ARG A 290 21.38 5.29 -7.48
CA ARG A 290 20.38 4.76 -6.55
C ARG A 290 19.19 5.72 -6.37
N VAL A 291 19.45 7.04 -6.30
CA VAL A 291 18.38 8.05 -6.26
C VAL A 291 17.50 7.96 -7.50
N ILE A 292 18.10 7.88 -8.69
CA ILE A 292 17.37 7.76 -9.96
C ILE A 292 16.59 6.44 -10.05
N ASN A 293 17.15 5.35 -9.54
CA ASN A 293 16.44 4.07 -9.49
C ASN A 293 15.22 4.11 -8.54
N ILE A 294 15.33 4.87 -7.44
CA ILE A 294 14.19 5.08 -6.52
C ILE A 294 13.14 5.99 -7.16
N ASN A 295 13.58 7.07 -7.82
CA ASN A 295 12.70 7.99 -8.54
C ASN A 295 13.26 8.35 -9.93
N PRO A 296 12.83 7.66 -10.99
CA PRO A 296 13.25 7.94 -12.37
C PRO A 296 12.84 9.31 -12.92
N ASN A 297 11.96 10.04 -12.23
CA ASN A 297 11.50 11.36 -12.62
C ASN A 297 12.18 12.49 -11.81
N ASN A 298 13.22 12.19 -11.04
CA ASN A 298 13.93 13.18 -10.26
C ASN A 298 14.83 14.05 -11.14
N VAL A 299 14.34 15.22 -11.52
CA VAL A 299 15.03 16.20 -12.37
C VAL A 299 16.41 16.56 -11.83
N LEU A 300 16.54 16.71 -10.50
CA LEU A 300 17.77 17.13 -9.86
C LEU A 300 18.83 16.05 -9.82
N ALA A 301 18.41 14.81 -9.69
CA ALA A 301 19.33 13.68 -9.73
C ALA A 301 20.03 13.62 -11.09
N TYR A 302 19.28 13.73 -12.19
CA TYR A 302 19.87 13.82 -13.52
C TYR A 302 20.76 15.08 -13.69
N PHE A 303 20.28 16.24 -13.24
CA PHE A 303 21.04 17.47 -13.35
C PHE A 303 22.39 17.42 -12.62
N ASN A 304 22.40 16.91 -11.40
CA ASN A 304 23.63 16.82 -10.62
C ASN A 304 24.55 15.68 -11.11
N ARG A 305 23.99 14.52 -11.52
CA ARG A 305 24.79 13.45 -12.12
C ARG A 305 25.45 13.92 -13.41
N ALA A 306 24.73 14.71 -14.24
CA ALA A 306 25.31 15.38 -15.40
C ALA A 306 26.47 16.31 -15.02
N GLY A 307 26.34 17.05 -13.92
CA GLY A 307 27.41 17.87 -13.37
C GLY A 307 28.66 17.06 -12.99
N PHE A 308 28.47 15.91 -12.35
CA PHE A 308 29.59 15.00 -12.02
C PHE A 308 30.26 14.46 -13.29
N PHE A 309 29.50 14.11 -14.32
CA PHE A 309 30.06 13.71 -15.62
C PHE A 309 30.84 14.86 -16.28
N LEU A 310 30.39 16.11 -16.18
CA LEU A 310 31.16 17.26 -16.67
C LEU A 310 32.53 17.36 -15.99
N GLU A 311 32.58 17.27 -14.65
CA GLU A 311 33.84 17.36 -13.90
C GLU A 311 34.80 16.18 -14.23
N MET A 312 34.25 15.04 -14.64
CA MET A 312 35.01 13.88 -15.10
C MET A 312 35.41 13.92 -16.59
N GLY A 313 34.99 14.95 -17.34
CA GLY A 313 35.21 15.05 -18.79
C GLY A 313 34.37 14.07 -19.62
N ARG A 314 33.32 13.48 -19.05
CA ARG A 314 32.41 12.55 -19.73
C ARG A 314 31.25 13.33 -20.37
N TRP A 315 31.57 14.03 -21.46
CA TRP A 315 30.67 15.00 -22.05
C TRP A 315 29.40 14.39 -22.66
N ASP A 316 29.48 13.20 -23.26
CA ASP A 316 28.32 12.49 -23.84
C ASP A 316 27.32 12.05 -22.76
N ASP A 317 27.83 11.52 -21.65
CA ASP A 317 26.98 11.12 -20.50
C ASP A 317 26.31 12.33 -19.87
N ALA A 318 27.05 13.43 -19.71
CA ALA A 318 26.51 14.70 -19.23
C ALA A 318 25.39 15.23 -20.15
N LEU A 319 25.60 15.17 -21.47
CA LEU A 319 24.60 15.57 -22.46
C LEU A 319 23.32 14.75 -22.35
N ALA A 320 23.43 13.42 -22.20
CA ALA A 320 22.29 12.52 -22.03
C ALA A 320 21.45 12.89 -20.80
N ASP A 321 22.10 13.10 -19.66
CA ASP A 321 21.43 13.42 -18.41
C ASP A 321 20.81 14.83 -18.41
N TYR A 322 21.48 15.84 -18.99
CA TYR A 322 20.87 17.16 -19.17
C TYR A 322 19.67 17.11 -20.10
N ASN A 323 19.72 16.28 -21.17
CA ASN A 323 18.55 16.06 -22.03
C ASN A 323 17.37 15.54 -21.22
N LYS A 324 17.61 14.54 -20.34
CA LYS A 324 16.56 13.98 -19.50
C LYS A 324 16.04 14.99 -18.49
N ALA A 325 16.90 15.77 -17.85
CA ALA A 325 16.49 16.82 -16.92
C ALA A 325 15.61 17.89 -17.60
N ILE A 326 15.94 18.26 -18.84
CA ILE A 326 15.18 19.25 -19.63
C ILE A 326 13.85 18.63 -20.14
N GLU A 327 13.86 17.34 -20.51
CA GLU A 327 12.64 16.63 -20.88
C GLU A 327 11.64 16.63 -19.71
N LEU A 328 12.11 16.32 -18.50
CA LEU A 328 11.29 16.28 -17.30
C LEU A 328 10.86 17.70 -16.85
N TYR A 329 11.72 18.69 -17.02
CA TYR A 329 11.42 20.07 -16.66
C TYR A 329 11.93 21.08 -17.74
N PRO A 330 11.11 21.41 -18.75
CA PRO A 330 11.50 22.25 -19.87
C PRO A 330 11.89 23.70 -19.53
N ASP A 331 11.58 24.18 -18.33
CA ASP A 331 11.93 25.53 -17.87
C ASP A 331 13.23 25.60 -17.07
N PHE A 332 14.00 24.50 -17.01
CA PHE A 332 15.24 24.43 -16.25
C PHE A 332 16.38 25.19 -16.91
N ALA A 333 16.42 26.52 -16.77
CA ALA A 333 17.37 27.39 -17.39
C ALA A 333 18.85 26.96 -17.20
N LYS A 334 19.23 26.54 -16.00
CA LYS A 334 20.60 26.12 -15.67
C LYS A 334 20.99 24.84 -16.41
N ALA A 335 20.03 23.91 -16.61
CA ALA A 335 20.30 22.69 -17.37
C ALA A 335 20.66 23.02 -18.85
N TYR A 336 19.93 23.93 -19.47
CA TYR A 336 20.33 24.42 -20.83
C TYR A 336 21.71 25.02 -20.85
N MET A 337 22.08 25.85 -19.86
CA MET A 337 23.42 26.49 -19.83
C MET A 337 24.54 25.47 -19.65
N ASN A 338 24.34 24.48 -18.79
CA ASN A 338 25.33 23.43 -18.56
C ASN A 338 25.37 22.44 -19.74
N ARG A 339 24.23 22.15 -20.39
CA ARG A 339 24.21 21.36 -21.64
C ARG A 339 24.96 22.06 -22.74
N ALA A 340 24.76 23.36 -22.86
CA ALA A 340 25.53 24.20 -23.84
C ALA A 340 27.03 24.06 -23.62
N TYR A 341 27.51 23.96 -22.38
CA TYR A 341 28.91 23.73 -22.08
C TYR A 341 29.37 22.33 -22.54
N ALA A 342 28.61 21.28 -22.24
CA ALA A 342 28.90 19.92 -22.72
C ALA A 342 28.94 19.84 -24.25
N GLU A 343 27.96 20.45 -24.93
CA GLU A 343 27.91 20.56 -26.39
C GLU A 343 29.12 21.30 -27.01
N LEU A 344 29.59 22.34 -26.33
CA LEU A 344 30.79 23.06 -26.74
C LEU A 344 32.03 22.14 -26.70
N GLN A 345 32.19 21.34 -25.64
CA GLN A 345 33.30 20.42 -25.49
C GLN A 345 33.26 19.30 -26.56
N LEU A 346 32.06 18.89 -26.98
CA LEU A 346 31.82 17.93 -28.06
C LEU A 346 31.94 18.55 -29.47
N GLY A 347 32.26 19.86 -29.58
CA GLY A 347 32.36 20.55 -30.86
C GLY A 347 31.00 20.89 -31.50
N MET A 348 29.90 20.74 -30.81
CA MET A 348 28.53 21.03 -31.27
C MET A 348 28.21 22.53 -31.18
N ASN A 349 29.02 23.36 -31.79
CA ASN A 349 29.03 24.82 -31.63
C ASN A 349 27.69 25.51 -31.92
N ARG A 350 26.86 24.97 -32.82
CA ARG A 350 25.53 25.54 -33.13
C ARG A 350 24.54 25.29 -32.01
N ALA A 351 24.42 24.02 -31.58
CA ALA A 351 23.55 23.61 -30.50
C ALA A 351 23.89 24.36 -29.20
N SER A 352 25.16 24.42 -28.83
CA SER A 352 25.67 25.15 -27.67
C SER A 352 25.22 26.63 -27.66
N ARG A 353 25.28 27.33 -28.81
CA ARG A 353 24.82 28.70 -28.88
C ARG A 353 23.31 28.86 -28.73
N GLU A 354 22.54 27.92 -29.29
CA GLU A 354 21.08 27.89 -29.18
C GLU A 354 20.64 27.62 -27.74
N ASP A 355 21.27 26.67 -27.08
CA ASP A 355 20.99 26.30 -25.68
C ASP A 355 21.38 27.44 -24.73
N TYR A 356 22.56 28.03 -24.90
CA TYR A 356 22.96 29.17 -24.07
C TYR A 356 21.98 30.33 -24.20
N LYS A 357 21.51 30.63 -25.44
CA LYS A 357 20.50 31.64 -25.69
C LYS A 357 19.18 31.32 -25.03
N THR A 358 18.76 30.05 -25.11
CA THR A 358 17.53 29.56 -24.48
C THR A 358 17.59 29.66 -22.96
N GLY A 359 18.69 29.23 -22.35
CA GLY A 359 18.90 29.33 -20.90
C GLY A 359 18.83 30.78 -20.42
N ARG A 360 19.51 31.71 -21.12
CA ARG A 360 19.45 33.17 -20.80
C ARG A 360 18.05 33.74 -20.92
N ARG A 361 17.30 33.36 -21.95
CA ARG A 361 15.92 33.80 -22.13
C ARG A 361 15.06 33.31 -20.96
N LYS A 362 15.15 32.03 -20.58
CA LYS A 362 14.38 31.46 -19.46
C LYS A 362 14.71 32.13 -18.12
N VAL A 363 15.99 32.52 -17.89
CA VAL A 363 16.36 33.32 -16.71
C VAL A 363 15.69 34.70 -16.74
N ALA A 364 15.62 35.34 -17.91
CA ALA A 364 14.98 36.65 -18.03
C ALA A 364 13.46 36.57 -17.83
N GLU A 365 12.82 35.57 -18.42
CA GLU A 365 11.39 35.29 -18.25
C GLU A 365 11.05 35.03 -16.76
N TYR A 366 11.86 34.23 -16.07
CA TYR A 366 11.70 33.98 -14.64
C TYR A 366 11.82 35.26 -13.80
N ARG A 367 12.86 36.08 -14.08
CA ARG A 367 13.02 37.35 -13.36
C ARG A 367 11.84 38.31 -13.56
N ALA A 368 11.27 38.34 -14.77
CA ALA A 368 10.07 39.11 -15.06
C ALA A 368 8.84 38.62 -14.29
N LYS A 369 8.59 37.31 -14.29
CA LYS A 369 7.50 36.71 -13.52
C LYS A 369 7.66 36.92 -12.00
N ASN A 370 8.88 36.79 -11.49
CA ASN A 370 9.17 37.03 -10.08
C ASN A 370 8.94 38.48 -9.67
N ALA A 371 9.33 39.43 -10.54
CA ALA A 371 9.07 40.85 -10.31
C ALA A 371 7.57 41.21 -10.35
N ALA A 372 6.76 40.44 -11.09
CA ALA A 372 5.30 40.59 -11.15
C ALA A 372 4.56 39.87 -9.99
N GLY A 373 5.26 39.13 -9.13
CA GLY A 373 4.64 38.31 -8.06
C GLY A 373 3.95 37.04 -8.57
N GLU A 374 4.18 36.67 -9.84
CA GLU A 374 3.56 35.53 -10.54
C GLU A 374 4.48 34.31 -10.59
N ALA A 375 5.62 34.33 -9.93
CA ALA A 375 6.58 33.24 -9.98
C ALA A 375 6.13 32.08 -9.06
N GLU A 376 5.48 31.13 -9.65
CA GLU A 376 5.13 29.83 -9.06
C GLU A 376 6.35 28.98 -8.98
N PHE A 377 7.37 28.90 -8.78
CA PHE A 377 8.34 27.80 -8.74
C PHE A 377 9.52 27.88 -9.69
N ALA A 378 10.35 28.86 -9.67
CA ALA A 378 11.43 28.70 -10.62
C ALA A 378 12.75 29.37 -10.38
N ASP A 379 13.14 29.68 -9.19
CA ASP A 379 14.56 29.75 -8.94
C ASP A 379 15.15 28.37 -8.65
N THR A 380 15.20 27.55 -9.70
CA THR A 380 15.88 26.27 -9.71
C THR A 380 17.34 26.37 -9.23
N THR A 381 17.90 27.57 -9.12
CA THR A 381 19.28 27.75 -8.67
C THR A 381 19.42 27.99 -7.17
N LYS A 382 18.39 28.52 -6.48
CA LYS A 382 18.48 28.80 -5.04
C LYS A 382 17.75 27.78 -4.18
N LYS A 383 16.58 27.31 -4.60
CA LYS A 383 15.85 26.28 -3.81
C LYS A 383 16.54 24.93 -3.79
N TYR A 384 17.32 24.61 -4.82
CA TYR A 384 18.00 23.32 -4.89
C TYR A 384 19.35 23.28 -4.18
N SER A 385 20.02 24.40 -4.02
CA SER A 385 21.11 24.49 -3.03
C SER A 385 20.58 24.51 -1.60
N SER A 386 19.32 24.86 -1.38
CA SER A 386 18.65 24.83 -0.09
C SER A 386 17.98 23.48 0.26
N LEU A 387 18.06 22.47 -0.62
CA LEU A 387 17.71 21.09 -0.27
C LEU A 387 18.67 20.45 0.76
N LEU A 388 19.86 21.02 0.87
CA LEU A 388 20.74 20.79 1.99
C LEU A 388 20.25 21.48 3.27
N THR A 389 19.18 22.28 3.24
CA THR A 389 18.72 23.01 4.41
C THR A 389 17.88 22.17 5.34
N LEU A 390 17.90 22.57 6.59
CA LEU A 390 17.24 22.02 7.77
C LEU A 390 15.69 21.89 7.68
N ASP A 391 15.07 22.23 6.55
CA ASP A 391 13.66 22.03 6.24
C ASP A 391 13.32 20.60 5.80
N ALA A 392 14.22 19.64 6.06
CA ALA A 392 14.03 18.24 5.69
C ALA A 392 12.74 17.61 6.23
N GLU A 393 12.16 18.08 7.34
CA GLU A 393 10.85 17.60 7.81
C GLU A 393 9.68 18.12 6.98
N PHE A 394 9.76 19.35 6.49
CA PHE A 394 8.77 19.91 5.58
C PHE A 394 9.02 19.44 4.15
N ALA A 395 10.30 19.31 3.76
CA ALA A 395 10.72 18.70 2.52
C ALA A 395 10.55 17.17 2.51
N LYS A 396 10.54 16.52 3.67
CA LYS A 396 10.33 15.07 3.80
C LYS A 396 8.99 14.66 3.18
N HIS A 397 7.95 15.46 3.35
CA HIS A 397 6.65 15.24 2.71
C HIS A 397 6.69 15.46 1.18
N ASP A 398 7.34 16.53 0.71
CA ASP A 398 7.41 16.84 -0.73
C ASP A 398 8.40 15.92 -1.47
N PHE A 399 9.42 15.41 -0.77
CA PHE A 399 10.45 14.56 -1.35
C PHE A 399 10.20 13.06 -1.16
N GLU A 400 9.50 12.63 -0.12
CA GLU A 400 9.21 11.21 0.10
C GLU A 400 8.12 10.70 -0.84
N ASP A 401 7.14 11.52 -1.22
CA ASP A 401 5.95 11.00 -1.90
C ASP A 401 5.94 11.21 -3.43
N GLU A 402 6.46 12.31 -3.98
CA GLU A 402 6.35 12.57 -5.43
C GLU A 402 7.68 12.61 -6.20
N MET A 403 8.75 13.13 -5.62
CA MET A 403 10.00 13.35 -6.36
C MET A 403 11.10 12.31 -6.15
N LEU A 404 11.08 11.56 -5.05
CA LEU A 404 12.17 10.67 -4.66
C LEU A 404 11.79 9.20 -4.54
N GLN A 405 10.52 8.83 -4.53
CA GLN A 405 10.08 7.44 -4.43
C GLN A 405 9.15 7.06 -5.58
N HIS A 406 9.66 6.25 -6.50
CA HIS A 406 8.81 5.54 -7.44
C HIS A 406 8.36 4.24 -6.79
N ARG A 407 7.04 4.08 -6.62
CA ARG A 407 6.46 2.85 -6.06
C ARG A 407 5.76 2.11 -7.19
N ASP A 408 6.47 1.18 -7.81
CA ASP A 408 5.82 0.23 -8.71
C ASP A 408 4.95 -0.72 -7.90
N VAL A 409 3.74 -0.95 -8.39
CA VAL A 409 2.81 -1.91 -7.79
C VAL A 409 3.09 -3.28 -8.37
N ASP A 410 3.62 -4.18 -7.56
CA ASP A 410 3.69 -5.59 -7.91
C ASP A 410 2.30 -6.21 -7.85
N ILE A 411 1.81 -6.71 -8.99
CA ILE A 411 0.54 -7.40 -9.06
C ILE A 411 0.74 -8.87 -8.67
N ASN A 412 0.68 -9.14 -7.37
CA ASN A 412 0.65 -10.49 -6.83
C ASN A 412 -0.81 -10.91 -6.64
N LEU A 413 -1.40 -11.52 -7.67
CA LEU A 413 -2.80 -11.94 -7.65
C LEU A 413 -3.05 -13.05 -6.63
N LYS A 414 -4.23 -13.03 -6.00
CA LYS A 414 -4.74 -14.20 -5.27
C LYS A 414 -4.92 -15.36 -6.25
N PRO A 415 -4.64 -16.60 -5.82
CA PRO A 415 -4.61 -17.76 -6.70
C PRO A 415 -5.94 -18.06 -7.36
N LEU A 416 -5.89 -18.84 -8.46
CA LEU A 416 -7.07 -19.32 -9.18
C LEU A 416 -7.87 -20.30 -8.32
N TYR A 417 -9.19 -20.21 -8.39
CA TYR A 417 -10.09 -21.20 -7.79
C TYR A 417 -10.14 -22.48 -8.61
N LYS A 418 -10.05 -23.62 -7.94
CA LYS A 418 -10.15 -24.93 -8.56
C LYS A 418 -10.91 -25.93 -7.71
N PHE A 419 -11.46 -26.94 -8.32
CA PHE A 419 -12.00 -28.10 -7.62
C PHE A 419 -10.85 -29.00 -7.17
N VAL A 420 -10.93 -29.47 -5.94
CA VAL A 420 -9.95 -30.40 -5.35
C VAL A 420 -10.67 -31.49 -4.55
N LEU A 421 -10.04 -32.66 -4.46
CA LEU A 421 -10.52 -33.74 -3.61
C LEU A 421 -10.32 -33.37 -2.13
N THR A 422 -11.28 -33.77 -1.27
CA THR A 422 -11.20 -33.55 0.18
C THR A 422 -11.67 -34.78 0.93
N SER A 423 -11.11 -35.03 2.12
CA SER A 423 -11.64 -36.08 3.04
C SER A 423 -12.81 -35.56 3.88
N ASP A 424 -13.09 -34.28 3.86
CA ASP A 424 -14.08 -33.65 4.73
C ASP A 424 -15.46 -33.74 4.07
N ARG A 425 -16.30 -34.69 4.60
CA ARG A 425 -17.69 -34.88 4.15
C ARG A 425 -18.64 -33.91 4.81
N ASP A 426 -18.34 -33.53 6.04
CA ASP A 426 -19.14 -32.63 6.86
C ASP A 426 -18.35 -31.33 7.12
N ARG A 427 -18.32 -30.43 6.14
CA ARG A 427 -17.88 -29.06 6.45
C ARG A 427 -18.85 -28.51 7.48
N VAL A 428 -18.37 -28.36 8.71
CA VAL A 428 -19.03 -27.55 9.72
C VAL A 428 -19.11 -26.16 9.20
N ASN A 429 -20.25 -25.80 8.62
CA ASN A 429 -20.56 -24.41 8.24
C ASN A 429 -20.61 -23.63 9.54
N TYR A 430 -19.53 -22.96 9.88
CA TYR A 430 -19.64 -21.86 10.82
C TYR A 430 -20.64 -20.88 10.20
N ALA A 431 -21.74 -20.62 10.89
CA ALA A 431 -22.82 -19.77 10.39
C ALA A 431 -22.39 -18.33 10.06
N LEU A 432 -21.13 -17.99 10.24
CA LEU A 432 -20.46 -16.72 9.92
C LEU A 432 -19.73 -16.76 8.57
N GLU A 433 -19.38 -17.93 8.04
CA GLU A 433 -18.86 -18.07 6.69
C GLU A 433 -20.03 -18.07 5.71
N ARG A 434 -20.26 -16.94 5.04
CA ARG A 434 -21.26 -16.87 3.98
C ARG A 434 -20.72 -17.65 2.79
N ARG A 435 -21.15 -18.91 2.67
CA ARG A 435 -20.86 -19.76 1.51
C ARG A 435 -21.63 -19.26 0.30
N TYR A 436 -21.00 -19.29 -0.85
CA TYR A 436 -21.71 -19.12 -2.11
C TYR A 436 -22.62 -20.33 -2.34
N GLU A 437 -23.92 -20.11 -2.34
CA GLU A 437 -24.93 -21.13 -2.60
C GLU A 437 -25.30 -21.14 -4.08
N ASN A 438 -25.14 -22.29 -4.73
CA ASN A 438 -25.52 -22.47 -6.13
C ASN A 438 -26.10 -23.87 -6.32
N PRO A 439 -27.41 -23.99 -6.70
CA PRO A 439 -28.09 -25.29 -6.81
C PRO A 439 -27.43 -26.25 -7.80
N LEU A 440 -26.79 -25.74 -8.88
CA LEU A 440 -26.08 -26.57 -9.83
C LEU A 440 -24.78 -27.14 -9.22
N LEU A 441 -24.04 -26.30 -8.51
CA LEU A 441 -22.80 -26.70 -7.83
C LEU A 441 -23.10 -27.73 -6.72
N ASP A 442 -24.15 -27.52 -5.94
CA ASP A 442 -24.58 -28.43 -4.90
C ASP A 442 -25.02 -29.79 -5.50
N ARG A 443 -25.73 -29.75 -6.65
CA ARG A 443 -26.09 -30.98 -7.38
C ARG A 443 -24.88 -31.72 -7.92
N PHE A 444 -23.92 -30.98 -8.47
CA PHE A 444 -22.66 -31.55 -8.94
C PHE A 444 -21.92 -32.25 -7.82
N PHE A 445 -21.74 -31.61 -6.68
CA PHE A 445 -21.12 -32.24 -5.52
C PHE A 445 -21.86 -33.50 -5.03
N ALA A 446 -23.20 -33.46 -5.04
CA ALA A 446 -24.01 -34.58 -4.65
C ALA A 446 -23.98 -35.76 -5.66
N SER A 447 -23.63 -35.51 -6.94
CA SER A 447 -23.49 -36.54 -7.96
C SER A 447 -22.16 -37.29 -7.90
N LEU A 448 -21.16 -36.75 -7.20
CA LEU A 448 -19.84 -37.34 -7.11
C LEU A 448 -19.73 -38.32 -5.94
N PRO A 449 -19.13 -39.51 -6.14
CA PRO A 449 -18.96 -40.50 -5.05
C PRO A 449 -17.85 -40.11 -4.06
N LEU A 450 -16.96 -39.20 -4.45
CA LEU A 450 -15.89 -38.65 -3.60
C LEU A 450 -16.19 -37.17 -3.30
N PRO A 451 -15.92 -36.74 -2.06
CA PRO A 451 -16.12 -35.33 -1.71
C PRO A 451 -15.14 -34.45 -2.45
N VAL A 452 -15.67 -33.36 -3.03
CA VAL A 452 -14.93 -32.33 -3.78
C VAL A 452 -15.28 -30.97 -3.21
N THR A 453 -14.34 -30.06 -3.22
CA THR A 453 -14.57 -28.66 -2.81
C THR A 453 -13.95 -27.71 -3.84
N VAL A 454 -14.39 -26.44 -3.83
CA VAL A 454 -13.78 -25.34 -4.61
C VAL A 454 -12.96 -24.47 -3.68
N THR A 455 -11.70 -24.23 -4.02
CA THR A 455 -10.79 -23.43 -3.22
C THR A 455 -9.73 -22.75 -4.11
N SER A 456 -9.20 -21.63 -3.66
CA SER A 456 -7.96 -21.01 -4.18
C SER A 456 -6.71 -21.50 -3.45
N ASP A 457 -6.87 -22.07 -2.22
CA ASP A 457 -5.79 -22.67 -1.45
C ASP A 457 -6.00 -24.18 -1.28
N ALA A 458 -5.42 -24.97 -2.20
CA ALA A 458 -5.47 -26.42 -2.16
C ALA A 458 -4.62 -27.04 -1.04
N THR A 459 -3.67 -26.28 -0.47
CA THR A 459 -2.75 -26.80 0.56
C THR A 459 -3.42 -26.91 1.94
N SER A 460 -4.45 -26.11 2.19
CA SER A 460 -5.23 -26.12 3.42
C SER A 460 -6.32 -27.22 3.46
N VAL A 461 -6.54 -27.92 2.33
CA VAL A 461 -7.62 -28.90 2.22
C VAL A 461 -7.13 -30.29 2.61
N PRO A 462 -7.77 -30.96 3.59
CA PRO A 462 -7.41 -32.31 3.96
C PRO A 462 -7.74 -33.30 2.83
N LYS A 463 -6.76 -34.15 2.44
CA LYS A 463 -6.87 -35.05 1.29
C LYS A 463 -7.43 -36.43 1.72
N PRO A 464 -8.20 -37.09 0.85
CA PRO A 464 -8.63 -38.46 1.10
C PRO A 464 -7.44 -39.45 1.03
N ALA A 465 -7.56 -40.60 1.72
CA ALA A 465 -6.56 -41.64 1.65
C ALA A 465 -6.49 -42.26 0.25
N GLN A 466 -5.28 -42.59 -0.23
CA GLN A 466 -5.09 -43.16 -1.57
C GLN A 466 -5.88 -44.46 -1.75
N GLU A 467 -5.96 -45.31 -0.71
CA GLU A 467 -6.74 -46.54 -0.75
C GLU A 467 -8.24 -46.32 -0.99
N GLU A 468 -8.80 -45.19 -0.49
CA GLU A 468 -10.20 -44.82 -0.72
C GLU A 468 -10.38 -44.37 -2.16
N LEU A 469 -9.45 -43.55 -2.68
CA LEU A 469 -9.47 -43.12 -4.06
C LEU A 469 -9.42 -44.30 -5.03
N ASP A 470 -8.48 -45.23 -4.83
CA ASP A 470 -8.31 -46.40 -5.71
C ASP A 470 -9.53 -47.30 -5.70
N ARG A 471 -10.13 -47.52 -4.51
CA ARG A 471 -11.34 -48.32 -4.38
C ARG A 471 -12.53 -47.73 -5.13
N VAL A 472 -12.72 -46.42 -5.07
CA VAL A 472 -13.85 -45.74 -5.72
C VAL A 472 -13.61 -45.62 -7.22
N LEU A 473 -12.45 -45.10 -7.63
CA LEU A 473 -12.15 -44.77 -9.02
C LEU A 473 -11.93 -46.02 -9.92
N TYR A 474 -11.32 -47.08 -9.38
CA TYR A 474 -11.00 -48.29 -10.13
C TYR A 474 -11.88 -49.52 -9.77
N GLY A 475 -12.61 -49.49 -8.66
CA GLY A 475 -13.38 -50.62 -8.17
C GLY A 475 -14.91 -50.53 -8.25
N GLY A 476 -15.50 -49.36 -8.48
CA GLY A 476 -16.95 -49.22 -8.36
C GLY A 476 -17.63 -48.12 -9.15
N MET A 477 -16.89 -47.24 -9.82
CA MET A 477 -17.48 -46.14 -10.57
C MET A 477 -17.62 -46.48 -12.05
N GLU A 478 -18.82 -46.22 -12.63
CA GLU A 478 -19.06 -46.37 -14.06
C GLU A 478 -18.15 -45.41 -14.87
N GLU A 479 -17.78 -45.85 -16.09
CA GLU A 479 -17.05 -44.98 -17.01
C GLU A 479 -17.91 -43.83 -17.45
N GLY A 480 -17.33 -42.60 -17.46
CA GLY A 480 -18.04 -41.38 -17.85
C GLY A 480 -17.30 -40.10 -17.45
N PRO A 481 -17.84 -38.93 -17.84
CA PRO A 481 -17.20 -37.66 -17.62
C PRO A 481 -16.84 -37.35 -16.18
N SER A 482 -17.74 -37.66 -15.25
CA SER A 482 -17.51 -37.43 -13.83
C SER A 482 -16.37 -38.30 -13.24
N ARG A 483 -16.19 -39.56 -13.73
CA ARG A 483 -15.06 -40.40 -13.36
C ARG A 483 -13.74 -39.85 -13.90
N GLU A 484 -13.71 -39.44 -15.16
CA GLU A 484 -12.55 -38.84 -15.78
C GLU A 484 -12.15 -37.55 -15.04
N PHE A 485 -13.12 -36.74 -14.65
CA PHE A 485 -12.86 -35.56 -13.83
C PHE A 485 -12.20 -35.88 -12.47
N LEU A 486 -12.72 -36.89 -11.75
CA LEU A 486 -12.12 -37.30 -10.47
C LEU A 486 -10.71 -37.90 -10.64
N LEU A 487 -10.48 -38.64 -11.73
CA LEU A 487 -9.14 -39.14 -12.07
C LEU A 487 -8.19 -37.99 -12.32
N ALA A 488 -8.60 -36.96 -13.05
CA ALA A 488 -7.78 -35.75 -13.28
C ALA A 488 -7.42 -35.07 -11.95
N LEU A 489 -8.34 -34.94 -11.00
CA LEU A 489 -8.04 -34.38 -9.69
C LEU A 489 -7.01 -35.22 -8.90
N SER A 490 -7.13 -36.56 -8.96
CA SER A 490 -6.17 -37.47 -8.32
C SER A 490 -4.78 -37.36 -8.93
N GLU A 491 -4.68 -37.27 -10.26
CA GLU A 491 -3.40 -37.14 -10.96
C GLU A 491 -2.70 -35.79 -10.68
N ILE A 492 -3.46 -34.71 -10.51
CA ILE A 492 -2.89 -33.41 -10.09
C ILE A 492 -2.26 -33.52 -8.71
N ASP A 493 -2.90 -34.20 -7.77
CA ASP A 493 -2.34 -34.44 -6.43
C ASP A 493 -1.03 -35.21 -6.45
N GLN A 494 -0.86 -36.10 -7.45
CA GLN A 494 0.36 -36.87 -7.72
C GLN A 494 1.36 -36.12 -8.61
N LYS A 495 1.08 -34.87 -9.01
CA LYS A 495 1.88 -34.04 -9.93
C LYS A 495 2.04 -34.62 -11.36
N GLN A 496 1.08 -35.45 -11.77
CA GLN A 496 1.05 -36.06 -13.11
C GLN A 496 0.22 -35.21 -14.07
N TYR A 497 0.67 -33.99 -14.35
CA TYR A 497 -0.08 -32.96 -15.06
C TYR A 497 -0.54 -33.36 -16.46
N ASN A 498 0.30 -34.09 -17.23
CA ASN A 498 -0.07 -34.56 -18.57
C ASN A 498 -1.17 -35.62 -18.55
N ALA A 499 -1.14 -36.52 -17.56
CA ALA A 499 -2.21 -37.50 -17.36
C ALA A 499 -3.51 -36.82 -16.96
N ALA A 500 -3.43 -35.86 -16.03
CA ALA A 500 -4.58 -35.04 -15.62
C ALA A 500 -5.22 -34.30 -16.79
N GLN A 501 -4.41 -33.70 -17.67
CA GLN A 501 -4.92 -33.02 -18.88
C GLN A 501 -5.69 -33.99 -19.78
N SER A 502 -5.12 -35.20 -20.03
CA SER A 502 -5.78 -36.19 -20.86
C SER A 502 -7.10 -36.68 -20.26
N HIS A 503 -7.20 -36.74 -18.94
CA HIS A 503 -8.45 -37.06 -18.24
C HIS A 503 -9.49 -35.92 -18.37
N TYR A 504 -9.07 -34.63 -18.27
CA TYR A 504 -9.97 -33.52 -18.53
C TYR A 504 -10.48 -33.50 -19.99
N ASP A 505 -9.63 -33.80 -20.96
CA ASP A 505 -10.02 -33.89 -22.36
C ASP A 505 -11.13 -34.91 -22.56
N ARG A 506 -10.99 -36.13 -21.98
CA ARG A 506 -12.02 -37.17 -22.02
C ARG A 506 -13.28 -36.78 -21.25
N ALA A 507 -13.18 -36.06 -20.14
CA ALA A 507 -14.32 -35.56 -19.38
C ALA A 507 -15.14 -34.55 -20.17
N ILE A 508 -14.46 -33.67 -20.92
CA ILE A 508 -15.09 -32.65 -21.76
C ILE A 508 -15.75 -33.23 -23.02
N GLU A 509 -15.11 -34.21 -23.65
CA GLU A 509 -15.58 -34.84 -24.88
C GLU A 509 -16.64 -35.93 -24.63
N GLY A 510 -16.68 -36.47 -23.42
CA GLY A 510 -17.56 -37.59 -23.05
C GLY A 510 -19.04 -37.28 -23.23
N GLU A 511 -19.82 -38.31 -23.65
CA GLU A 511 -21.26 -38.23 -23.68
C GLU A 511 -21.83 -38.32 -22.26
N GLY A 512 -22.85 -37.54 -21.96
CA GLY A 512 -23.52 -37.48 -20.66
C GLY A 512 -24.97 -37.02 -20.77
N ASP A 513 -25.65 -37.01 -19.65
CA ASP A 513 -27.01 -36.53 -19.54
C ASP A 513 -27.11 -34.98 -19.70
N ARG A 514 -28.35 -34.48 -19.57
CA ARG A 514 -28.59 -33.02 -19.68
C ARG A 514 -27.79 -32.18 -18.67
N TYR A 515 -27.46 -32.72 -17.51
CA TYR A 515 -26.71 -32.00 -16.47
C TYR A 515 -25.20 -32.03 -16.73
N GLU A 516 -24.69 -33.11 -17.33
CA GLU A 516 -23.28 -33.19 -17.74
C GLU A 516 -22.87 -32.06 -18.69
N LEU A 517 -23.78 -31.60 -19.55
CA LEU A 517 -23.54 -30.44 -20.40
C LEU A 517 -23.23 -29.18 -19.59
N PHE A 518 -23.85 -29.01 -18.41
CA PHE A 518 -23.56 -27.90 -17.52
C PHE A 518 -22.30 -28.14 -16.67
N TYR A 519 -22.00 -29.40 -16.32
CA TYR A 519 -20.81 -29.76 -15.57
C TYR A 519 -19.52 -29.58 -16.37
N ARG A 520 -19.58 -29.59 -17.69
CA ARG A 520 -18.46 -29.26 -18.57
C ARG A 520 -17.82 -27.91 -18.23
N ALA A 521 -18.58 -26.96 -17.73
CA ALA A 521 -18.02 -25.68 -17.27
C ALA A 521 -16.98 -25.88 -16.16
N PHE A 522 -17.20 -26.86 -15.27
CA PHE A 522 -16.29 -27.17 -14.18
C PHE A 522 -15.04 -27.91 -14.67
N TYR A 523 -15.20 -28.75 -15.68
CA TYR A 523 -14.08 -29.46 -16.33
C TYR A 523 -13.18 -28.50 -17.09
N TYR A 524 -13.77 -27.58 -17.89
CA TYR A 524 -13.04 -26.50 -18.54
C TYR A 524 -12.34 -25.58 -17.55
N MET A 525 -13.02 -25.17 -16.48
CA MET A 525 -12.45 -24.33 -15.43
C MET A 525 -11.18 -24.97 -14.83
N ASN A 526 -11.25 -26.25 -14.46
CA ASN A 526 -10.09 -26.92 -13.87
C ASN A 526 -8.97 -27.19 -14.86
N ARG A 527 -9.29 -27.52 -16.14
CA ARG A 527 -8.27 -27.68 -17.19
C ARG A 527 -7.56 -26.34 -17.47
N ALA A 528 -8.29 -25.23 -17.49
CA ALA A 528 -7.70 -23.89 -17.62
C ALA A 528 -6.73 -23.58 -16.46
N VAL A 529 -7.13 -23.91 -15.22
CA VAL A 529 -6.25 -23.72 -14.06
C VAL A 529 -5.01 -24.62 -14.14
N LEU A 530 -5.17 -25.89 -14.52
CA LEU A 530 -4.05 -26.82 -14.74
C LEU A 530 -3.03 -26.24 -15.76
N ARG A 531 -3.52 -25.74 -16.90
CA ARG A 531 -2.67 -25.13 -17.96
C ARG A 531 -1.93 -23.91 -17.42
N ALA A 532 -2.59 -23.05 -16.66
CA ALA A 532 -1.96 -21.89 -16.04
C ALA A 532 -0.87 -22.31 -15.03
N GLU A 533 -1.15 -23.28 -14.15
CA GLU A 533 -0.18 -23.81 -13.18
C GLU A 533 1.02 -24.47 -13.86
N MET A 534 0.84 -25.14 -15.01
CA MET A 534 1.94 -25.69 -15.78
C MET A 534 2.85 -24.59 -16.35
N ILE A 535 2.28 -23.49 -16.81
CA ILE A 535 3.05 -22.33 -17.30
C ILE A 535 3.84 -21.71 -16.14
N ASP A 536 3.20 -21.48 -14.98
CA ASP A 536 3.85 -20.91 -13.79
C ASP A 536 4.99 -21.81 -13.29
N PHE A 537 4.81 -23.13 -13.36
CA PHE A 537 5.85 -24.09 -13.00
C PHE A 537 7.07 -23.99 -13.95
N ILE A 538 6.85 -23.90 -15.27
CA ILE A 538 7.93 -23.69 -16.26
C ILE A 538 8.65 -22.38 -15.99
N ALA A 539 7.89 -21.30 -15.75
CA ALA A 539 8.42 -19.98 -15.40
C ALA A 539 9.33 -20.03 -14.16
N SER A 540 8.92 -20.77 -13.13
CA SER A 540 9.69 -20.93 -11.90
C SER A 540 11.03 -21.67 -12.11
N ILE A 541 11.07 -22.61 -13.03
CA ILE A 541 12.32 -23.32 -13.39
C ILE A 541 13.25 -22.40 -14.15
N GLU A 542 12.75 -21.64 -15.13
CA GLU A 542 13.53 -20.70 -15.92
C GLU A 542 14.12 -19.56 -15.08
N SER A 543 13.39 -19.06 -14.09
CA SER A 543 13.87 -18.00 -13.18
C SER A 543 15.00 -18.48 -12.25
N ASN A 544 15.08 -19.78 -11.96
CA ASN A 544 16.09 -20.38 -11.08
C ASN A 544 17.36 -20.83 -11.80
N VAL A 545 17.44 -20.73 -13.13
CA VAL A 545 18.65 -21.08 -13.89
C VAL A 545 19.69 -19.97 -13.78
N GLN A 546 20.57 -20.06 -12.79
CA GLN A 546 21.79 -19.26 -12.73
C GLN A 546 22.79 -19.78 -13.76
N THR A 547 22.98 -19.04 -14.85
CA THR A 547 24.09 -19.33 -15.81
C THR A 547 25.39 -18.86 -15.18
N LEU A 548 26.21 -19.83 -14.77
CA LEU A 548 27.63 -19.62 -14.41
C LEU A 548 28.44 -19.45 -15.70
N THR A 549 28.92 -18.24 -15.98
CA THR A 549 29.92 -18.03 -17.04
C THR A 549 31.31 -17.99 -16.43
N MET A 550 32.23 -18.76 -16.97
CA MET A 550 33.66 -18.65 -16.66
C MET A 550 34.30 -17.56 -17.54
N ASP A 551 35.12 -16.71 -16.91
CA ASP A 551 35.98 -15.81 -17.67
C ASP A 551 37.20 -16.56 -18.22
N ASP A 552 37.93 -15.95 -19.18
CA ASP A 552 39.13 -16.54 -19.81
C ASP A 552 40.27 -16.87 -18.81
N LYS A 553 40.08 -16.55 -17.52
CA LYS A 553 41.03 -16.85 -16.44
C LYS A 553 40.49 -17.88 -15.42
N GLY A 554 39.36 -18.54 -15.74
CA GLY A 554 38.81 -19.62 -14.92
C GLY A 554 38.06 -19.15 -13.65
N ASN A 555 37.75 -17.84 -13.48
CA ASN A 555 36.99 -17.35 -12.35
C ASN A 555 35.51 -17.39 -12.68
N THR A 556 34.71 -17.98 -11.81
CA THR A 556 33.25 -17.99 -11.89
C THR A 556 32.70 -16.63 -11.47
N ARG A 557 32.06 -15.90 -12.38
CA ARG A 557 31.25 -14.73 -12.07
C ARG A 557 29.78 -15.10 -12.25
N ALA A 558 29.01 -14.97 -11.18
CA ALA A 558 27.55 -14.96 -11.27
C ALA A 558 27.12 -13.68 -12.00
N ARG A 559 26.66 -13.78 -13.23
CA ARG A 559 25.88 -12.69 -13.85
C ARG A 559 24.43 -12.89 -13.43
N VAL A 560 23.91 -11.95 -12.65
CA VAL A 560 22.47 -11.74 -12.57
C VAL A 560 22.03 -11.30 -13.97
N ARG A 561 21.35 -12.16 -14.71
CA ARG A 561 20.68 -11.76 -15.94
C ARG A 561 19.63 -10.73 -15.53
N GLU A 562 19.60 -9.59 -16.22
CA GLU A 562 18.40 -8.74 -16.25
C GLU A 562 17.20 -9.67 -16.43
N GLN A 563 16.17 -9.50 -15.62
CA GLN A 563 14.90 -10.20 -15.80
C GLN A 563 14.41 -9.90 -17.22
N VAL A 564 14.65 -10.84 -18.11
CA VAL A 564 13.92 -10.87 -19.37
C VAL A 564 12.49 -11.15 -18.95
N THR A 565 11.60 -10.21 -19.11
CA THR A 565 10.15 -10.41 -18.96
C THR A 565 9.74 -11.38 -20.05
N SER A 566 9.79 -12.69 -19.73
CA SER A 566 9.27 -13.73 -20.61
C SER A 566 7.75 -13.57 -20.63
N HIS A 567 7.20 -13.20 -21.77
CA HIS A 567 5.74 -13.24 -21.96
C HIS A 567 5.33 -14.70 -22.15
N TYR A 568 4.67 -15.26 -21.15
CA TYR A 568 4.10 -16.59 -21.22
C TYR A 568 2.75 -16.56 -21.94
N ASP A 569 2.45 -17.58 -22.74
CA ASP A 569 1.21 -17.66 -23.51
C ASP A 569 0.11 -18.39 -22.73
N TYR A 570 -0.84 -17.65 -22.19
CA TYR A 570 -2.01 -18.17 -21.48
C TYR A 570 -3.23 -18.37 -22.41
N SER A 571 -3.08 -18.29 -23.73
CA SER A 571 -4.21 -18.31 -24.69
C SER A 571 -5.07 -19.56 -24.58
N GLU A 572 -4.48 -20.75 -24.40
CA GLU A 572 -5.23 -21.99 -24.23
C GLU A 572 -5.99 -22.06 -22.90
N ALA A 573 -5.37 -21.59 -21.81
CA ALA A 573 -6.04 -21.50 -20.52
C ALA A 573 -7.21 -20.50 -20.57
N LEU A 574 -7.00 -19.37 -21.24
CA LEU A 574 -8.01 -18.35 -21.43
C LEU A 574 -9.19 -18.88 -22.26
N ALA A 575 -8.93 -19.57 -23.39
CA ALA A 575 -9.95 -20.18 -24.22
C ALA A 575 -10.82 -21.19 -23.44
N ASP A 576 -10.22 -22.03 -22.62
CA ASP A 576 -10.97 -22.96 -21.76
C ASP A 576 -11.85 -22.21 -20.74
N MET A 577 -11.30 -21.16 -20.12
CA MET A 577 -12.05 -20.39 -19.13
C MET A 577 -13.21 -19.59 -19.77
N GLU A 578 -13.04 -19.11 -21.01
CA GLU A 578 -14.10 -18.49 -21.79
C GLU A 578 -15.20 -19.50 -22.14
N GLN A 579 -14.86 -20.75 -22.48
CA GLN A 579 -15.83 -21.82 -22.67
C GLN A 579 -16.60 -22.12 -21.37
N ALA A 580 -15.89 -22.19 -20.23
CA ALA A 580 -16.54 -22.34 -18.94
C ALA A 580 -17.51 -21.19 -18.65
N ALA A 581 -17.12 -19.95 -18.92
CA ALA A 581 -17.96 -18.77 -18.74
C ALA A 581 -19.16 -18.72 -19.71
N ALA A 582 -19.03 -19.25 -20.93
CA ALA A 582 -20.12 -19.34 -21.89
C ALA A 582 -21.20 -20.34 -21.40
N ILE A 583 -20.79 -21.43 -20.75
CA ILE A 583 -21.73 -22.44 -20.20
C ILE A 583 -22.32 -21.96 -18.86
N GLN A 584 -21.52 -21.37 -17.99
CA GLN A 584 -21.89 -20.93 -16.64
C GLN A 584 -21.46 -19.47 -16.35
N PRO A 585 -22.12 -18.48 -16.98
CA PRO A 585 -21.74 -17.08 -16.83
C PRO A 585 -21.99 -16.53 -15.41
N ALA A 586 -22.85 -17.19 -14.63
CA ALA A 586 -23.26 -16.76 -13.29
C ALA A 586 -22.45 -17.43 -12.16
N LEU A 587 -21.34 -18.11 -12.46
CA LEU A 587 -20.50 -18.71 -11.42
C LEU A 587 -19.34 -17.76 -11.08
N PRO A 588 -19.25 -17.21 -9.84
CA PRO A 588 -18.27 -16.21 -9.47
C PRO A 588 -16.83 -16.71 -9.57
N TYR A 589 -16.57 -17.98 -9.30
CA TYR A 589 -15.23 -18.59 -9.42
C TYR A 589 -14.70 -18.56 -10.87
N ILE A 590 -15.58 -18.80 -11.86
CA ILE A 590 -15.21 -18.73 -13.28
C ILE A 590 -14.90 -17.27 -13.66
N GLN A 591 -15.73 -16.32 -13.23
CA GLN A 591 -15.51 -14.90 -13.52
C GLN A 591 -14.23 -14.38 -12.83
N PHE A 592 -13.94 -14.82 -11.62
CA PHE A 592 -12.72 -14.50 -10.93
C PHE A 592 -11.47 -15.04 -11.65
N ASN A 593 -11.50 -16.33 -12.01
CA ASN A 593 -10.40 -16.97 -12.74
C ASN A 593 -10.15 -16.34 -14.10
N LEU A 594 -11.24 -16.01 -14.83
CA LEU A 594 -11.17 -15.30 -16.10
C LEU A 594 -10.49 -13.93 -15.92
N GLY A 595 -10.83 -13.21 -14.83
CA GLY A 595 -10.16 -11.97 -14.45
C GLY A 595 -8.66 -12.14 -14.24
N ASN A 596 -8.24 -13.20 -13.53
CA ASN A 596 -6.82 -13.50 -13.32
C ASN A 596 -6.11 -13.80 -14.65
N LEU A 597 -6.68 -14.63 -15.52
CA LEU A 597 -6.08 -14.97 -16.82
C LEU A 597 -5.98 -13.76 -17.75
N TYR A 598 -7.00 -12.88 -17.78
CA TYR A 598 -6.91 -11.61 -18.49
C TYR A 598 -5.81 -10.70 -17.93
N CYS A 599 -5.63 -10.68 -16.60
CA CYS A 599 -4.56 -9.91 -15.97
C CYS A 599 -3.18 -10.44 -16.36
N LEU A 600 -2.97 -11.77 -16.32
CA LEU A 600 -1.74 -12.44 -16.75
C LEU A 600 -1.45 -12.23 -18.24
N SER A 601 -2.51 -12.08 -19.04
CA SER A 601 -2.43 -11.77 -20.49
C SER A 601 -2.35 -10.26 -20.77
N SER A 602 -2.11 -9.41 -19.77
CA SER A 602 -2.04 -7.94 -19.87
C SER A 602 -3.32 -7.25 -20.35
N GLN A 603 -4.47 -7.93 -20.30
CA GLN A 603 -5.79 -7.41 -20.68
C GLN A 603 -6.51 -6.83 -19.44
N LEU A 604 -5.93 -5.80 -18.83
CA LEU A 604 -6.31 -5.31 -17.49
C LEU A 604 -7.74 -4.78 -17.40
N VAL A 605 -8.27 -4.18 -18.49
CA VAL A 605 -9.66 -3.68 -18.53
C VAL A 605 -10.66 -4.84 -18.45
N ASN A 606 -10.42 -5.91 -19.23
CA ASN A 606 -11.24 -7.11 -19.20
C ASN A 606 -11.19 -7.79 -17.82
N ALA A 607 -10.00 -7.79 -17.19
CA ALA A 607 -9.82 -8.32 -15.83
C ALA A 607 -10.71 -7.60 -14.81
N ILE A 608 -10.73 -6.25 -14.81
CA ILE A 608 -11.57 -5.44 -13.91
C ILE A 608 -13.06 -5.78 -14.12
N GLU A 609 -13.50 -5.93 -15.38
CA GLU A 609 -14.89 -6.27 -15.68
C GLU A 609 -15.26 -7.64 -15.12
N CYS A 610 -14.40 -8.64 -15.30
CA CYS A 610 -14.63 -10.00 -14.80
C CYS A 610 -14.65 -10.06 -13.27
N TYR A 611 -13.71 -9.39 -12.58
CA TYR A 611 -13.77 -9.27 -11.12
C TYR A 611 -15.05 -8.55 -10.67
N GLY A 612 -15.48 -7.52 -11.41
CA GLY A 612 -16.75 -6.84 -11.17
C GLY A 612 -17.95 -7.78 -11.24
N LYS A 613 -17.99 -8.68 -12.22
CA LYS A 613 -19.02 -9.72 -12.36
C LYS A 613 -18.96 -10.74 -11.21
N ALA A 614 -17.77 -11.18 -10.84
CA ALA A 614 -17.58 -12.08 -9.70
C ALA A 614 -18.12 -11.48 -8.39
N ILE A 615 -17.78 -10.21 -8.11
CA ILE A 615 -18.27 -9.46 -6.95
C ILE A 615 -19.79 -9.28 -6.97
N ALA A 616 -20.37 -8.96 -8.13
CA ALA A 616 -21.83 -8.82 -8.26
C ALA A 616 -22.57 -10.12 -7.97
N GLN A 617 -22.00 -11.27 -8.34
CA GLN A 617 -22.55 -12.59 -8.08
C GLN A 617 -22.31 -13.07 -6.64
N TYR A 618 -21.15 -12.74 -6.08
CA TYR A 618 -20.77 -13.10 -4.72
C TYR A 618 -20.08 -11.94 -4.00
N PRO A 619 -20.83 -11.03 -3.35
CA PRO A 619 -20.30 -9.82 -2.69
C PRO A 619 -19.38 -10.08 -1.50
N TYR A 620 -19.18 -11.33 -1.11
CA TYR A 620 -18.29 -11.76 -0.04
C TYR A 620 -16.99 -12.39 -0.54
N MET A 621 -16.71 -12.33 -1.84
CA MET A 621 -15.48 -12.85 -2.45
C MET A 621 -14.33 -11.85 -2.25
N GLY A 622 -13.65 -11.96 -1.10
CA GLY A 622 -12.54 -11.06 -0.74
C GLY A 622 -11.43 -11.01 -1.78
N ASP A 623 -11.06 -12.18 -2.34
CA ASP A 623 -10.04 -12.31 -3.37
C ASP A 623 -10.34 -11.48 -4.62
N ALA A 624 -11.62 -11.37 -5.01
CA ALA A 624 -12.01 -10.58 -6.19
C ALA A 624 -11.86 -9.08 -5.94
N TYR A 625 -12.19 -8.60 -4.75
CA TYR A 625 -11.92 -7.22 -4.36
C TYR A 625 -10.41 -6.95 -4.29
N PHE A 626 -9.65 -7.87 -3.73
CA PHE A 626 -8.20 -7.72 -3.60
C PHE A 626 -7.53 -7.59 -4.97
N ASN A 627 -7.80 -8.54 -5.88
CA ASN A 627 -7.18 -8.54 -7.21
C ASN A 627 -7.64 -7.34 -8.04
N ARG A 628 -8.96 -6.98 -8.01
CA ARG A 628 -9.46 -5.78 -8.69
C ARG A 628 -8.82 -4.52 -8.13
N GLY A 629 -8.66 -4.44 -6.82
CA GLY A 629 -7.99 -3.34 -6.12
C GLY A 629 -6.55 -3.13 -6.59
N LEU A 630 -5.76 -4.21 -6.69
CA LEU A 630 -4.39 -4.15 -7.21
C LEU A 630 -4.34 -3.63 -8.64
N VAL A 631 -5.20 -4.17 -9.53
CA VAL A 631 -5.24 -3.77 -10.95
C VAL A 631 -5.66 -2.31 -11.09
N LEU A 632 -6.63 -1.83 -10.30
CA LEU A 632 -7.05 -0.43 -10.30
C LEU A 632 -5.91 0.50 -9.85
N ILE A 633 -5.17 0.16 -8.79
CA ILE A 633 -4.02 0.94 -8.34
C ILE A 633 -2.93 0.97 -9.43
N TYR A 634 -2.64 -0.16 -10.05
CA TYR A 634 -1.68 -0.25 -11.16
C TYR A 634 -2.07 0.68 -12.32
N LEU A 635 -3.37 0.76 -12.65
CA LEU A 635 -3.92 1.67 -13.67
C LEU A 635 -4.09 3.12 -13.16
N LYS A 636 -3.57 3.44 -11.99
CA LYS A 636 -3.62 4.76 -11.34
C LYS A 636 -5.04 5.22 -10.92
N ASP A 637 -6.03 4.33 -10.88
CA ASP A 637 -7.32 4.58 -10.21
C ASP A 637 -7.19 4.20 -8.72
N LYS A 638 -6.33 4.95 -8.03
CA LYS A 638 -5.97 4.72 -6.62
C LYS A 638 -7.19 4.77 -5.70
N GLU A 639 -8.12 5.67 -5.97
CA GLU A 639 -9.32 5.83 -5.14
C GLU A 639 -10.15 4.56 -5.09
N LYS A 640 -10.56 4.05 -6.25
CA LYS A 640 -11.37 2.83 -6.32
C LYS A 640 -10.58 1.59 -5.87
N GLY A 641 -9.29 1.53 -6.21
CA GLY A 641 -8.42 0.44 -5.78
C GLY A 641 -8.34 0.32 -4.27
N CYS A 642 -8.15 1.43 -3.57
CA CYS A 642 -8.08 1.43 -2.10
C CYS A 642 -9.42 1.11 -1.42
N ILE A 643 -10.56 1.50 -2.03
CA ILE A 643 -11.88 1.09 -1.55
C ILE A 643 -12.04 -0.43 -1.66
N ASP A 644 -11.64 -1.02 -2.77
CA ASP A 644 -11.70 -2.48 -2.96
C ASP A 644 -10.78 -3.21 -1.98
N LEU A 645 -9.56 -2.74 -1.76
CA LEU A 645 -8.64 -3.34 -0.79
C LEU A 645 -9.17 -3.22 0.64
N SER A 646 -9.76 -2.09 1.03
CA SER A 646 -10.43 -1.95 2.34
C SER A 646 -11.54 -3.01 2.48
N ARG A 647 -12.32 -3.22 1.42
CA ARG A 647 -13.36 -4.25 1.41
C ARG A 647 -12.78 -5.67 1.49
N ALA A 648 -11.68 -5.96 0.80
CA ALA A 648 -10.97 -7.23 0.90
C ALA A 648 -10.48 -7.50 2.35
N GLY A 649 -9.91 -6.49 3.00
CA GLY A 649 -9.50 -6.56 4.40
C GLY A 649 -10.67 -6.82 5.35
N GLU A 650 -11.83 -6.17 5.16
CA GLU A 650 -13.06 -6.46 5.90
C GLU A 650 -13.52 -7.91 5.73
N LEU A 651 -13.25 -8.52 4.58
CA LEU A 651 -13.61 -9.90 4.27
C LEU A 651 -12.56 -10.92 4.75
N GLY A 652 -11.55 -10.47 5.52
CA GLY A 652 -10.57 -11.31 6.20
C GLY A 652 -9.24 -11.46 5.48
N LEU A 653 -9.00 -10.72 4.41
CA LEU A 653 -7.71 -10.73 3.72
C LEU A 653 -6.75 -9.70 4.36
N GLU A 654 -5.97 -10.13 5.35
CA GLU A 654 -5.04 -9.26 6.08
C GLU A 654 -3.98 -8.61 5.16
N ASP A 655 -3.54 -9.30 4.11
CA ASP A 655 -2.60 -8.78 3.12
C ASP A 655 -3.08 -7.47 2.46
N ALA A 656 -4.40 -7.24 2.42
CA ALA A 656 -4.96 -6.02 1.87
C ALA A 656 -4.50 -4.78 2.64
N TYR A 657 -4.35 -4.87 3.97
CA TYR A 657 -3.89 -3.76 4.79
C TYR A 657 -2.41 -3.44 4.56
N ASN A 658 -1.58 -4.45 4.23
CA ASN A 658 -0.19 -4.25 3.85
C ASN A 658 -0.09 -3.46 2.52
N VAL A 659 -0.97 -3.77 1.57
CA VAL A 659 -1.04 -3.03 0.30
C VAL A 659 -1.58 -1.62 0.53
N ILE A 660 -2.63 -1.46 1.35
CA ILE A 660 -3.21 -0.16 1.69
C ILE A 660 -2.16 0.76 2.32
N SER A 661 -1.44 0.28 3.33
CA SER A 661 -0.41 1.09 4.02
C SER A 661 0.71 1.53 3.07
N ARG A 662 1.01 0.72 2.04
CA ARG A 662 2.08 1.00 1.07
C ARG A 662 1.63 1.92 -0.07
N TYR A 663 0.39 1.80 -0.55
CA TYR A 663 -0.05 2.44 -1.80
C TYR A 663 -1.26 3.36 -1.66
N CYS A 664 -2.01 3.29 -0.56
CA CYS A 664 -3.26 4.04 -0.40
C CYS A 664 -3.11 5.32 0.45
N GLU A 665 -1.97 5.58 1.05
CA GLU A 665 -1.70 6.90 1.62
C GLU A 665 -1.73 7.94 0.51
N GLU A 666 -2.50 9.01 0.69
CA GLU A 666 -2.62 10.05 -0.33
C GLU A 666 -1.37 10.90 -0.40
N GLU A 667 -0.95 11.18 -1.62
CA GLU A 667 -0.09 12.30 -1.94
C GLU A 667 -0.80 13.57 -1.44
N ARG A 668 -0.25 14.24 -0.46
CA ARG A 668 -0.77 15.53 -0.03
C ARG A 668 -0.59 16.52 -1.20
N ARG A 669 -1.71 16.99 -1.75
CA ARG A 669 -1.73 18.07 -2.73
C ARG A 669 -1.24 19.38 -2.14
#